data_d7f65cb558a1f944bf5c9636c7a3a7d7
#
_entry.id   d7f65cb558a1f944bf5c9636c7a3a7d7
#
_cell.length_a   1.000
_cell.length_b   1.000
_cell.length_c   1.000
_cell.angle_alpha   90.00
_cell.angle_beta   90.00
_cell.angle_gamma   90.00
#
_symmetry.space_group_name_H-M   'P 1'
#
loop_
_entity.id
_entity.type
_entity.pdbx_description
1 polymer ?
#
loop_
_entity_poly.entity_id
_entity_poly.type
_entity_poly.pdbx_seq_one_letter_code
_entity_poly.pdbx_strand_id
1 'polypeptide(L)'
;MRTSPPAARDTRPAPSDVPAPARPSVRRRTWPAVVLSTVTVAGLFTLLFLRNHRFAYLDDRQADGVAKLVDMGRILQSGEWPWLSTDVVNSGGYAVEYQNGVFNPVNLAFGVLMGNLDDAAFASFLQLLAHLVLLTAAAAWLGRMVGLSTAWTVAFAVSVGFQPYTVYWGAAWYQAIVSFSWFVLAVAAAVALHLTGRQRHGWLLLVATFLCHQSGWPLAIPVLGLFVAALVVARLATGQPRAGTAWIAAWYGGGAVASLVGLYPLLVSFEFAARSSSISNDSNFNVAPLEGLAHAADPAYWGWFANFDGYGLQELPHFYVAWFLLPVLVFWRPAPGVVPAHVRALGIATVGLLLVTALGALGPERVLVFRFPTRFLQFSGFFLLLAVALLVAHGRFTFSRRRAAVLAGVLLLQAVNALQAHPDGPGRIVGLTALVAVLCLAVGAPRVAGPSGGRLRLPAWLASTRASDVAVALGTVVVMAVVALLHPMARGYDWGFPHDLTTVEPLSQRDYTLWFGSYAPLDRPGELPSPVDDVADFYAEYRPSSTGLLVGERQVNGYSPLGHRFLREHVPLDDHGNFGDTGAEQFAAVDPETGLTWLELLRVDQVIAVLGPRDALVGEVLDDSWRRVAEGRHTATYRRAPYDLPGLVSYASPGTQVDAREGCPLRHSHECVDVAVTGEDPGRVVFARLWFPGYSATLDGEPVDVVRYDGTLVAVDLPAGAAGELVVSYRSPGFVPLAALAGAVVAGLAIAQLVVRHRRRQTVAADGAPAADPGA
;
A
#
# COMPACT_ATOMS: atom_id res chain seq x y z
N MET A 1 -38.06 -77.15 -31.42
CA MET A 1 -37.47 -76.21 -32.33
C MET A 1 -37.98 -74.81 -32.03
N ARG A 2 -37.20 -73.99 -31.37
CA ARG A 2 -37.51 -72.56 -31.10
C ARG A 2 -36.57 -71.74 -31.96
N THR A 3 -37.10 -71.01 -32.92
CA THR A 3 -36.41 -70.10 -33.80
C THR A 3 -36.25 -68.74 -33.08
N SER A 4 -34.98 -68.28 -32.93
CA SER A 4 -34.65 -66.97 -32.41
C SER A 4 -34.86 -65.89 -33.49
N PRO A 5 -35.35 -64.71 -33.17
CA PRO A 5 -35.49 -63.60 -34.10
C PRO A 5 -34.13 -62.90 -34.34
N PRO A 6 -33.91 -62.25 -35.50
CA PRO A 6 -32.67 -61.60 -35.86
C PRO A 6 -32.47 -60.30 -35.09
N ALA A 7 -31.22 -60.07 -34.72
CA ALA A 7 -30.78 -58.87 -34.00
C ALA A 7 -31.00 -57.57 -34.82
N ALA A 8 -31.71 -56.60 -34.23
CA ALA A 8 -31.89 -55.29 -34.81
C ALA A 8 -30.52 -54.53 -34.83
N ARG A 9 -30.12 -54.07 -35.99
CA ARG A 9 -28.96 -53.19 -36.18
C ARG A 9 -29.23 -51.81 -35.51
N ASP A 10 -28.47 -51.52 -34.49
CA ASP A 10 -28.46 -50.25 -33.80
C ASP A 10 -27.82 -49.18 -34.75
N THR A 11 -28.66 -48.45 -35.46
CA THR A 11 -28.26 -47.30 -36.28
C THR A 11 -28.20 -46.06 -35.37
N ARG A 12 -27.11 -45.93 -34.59
CA ARG A 12 -26.82 -44.64 -33.96
C ARG A 12 -26.47 -43.63 -35.04
N PRO A 13 -27.15 -42.48 -35.12
CA PRO A 13 -26.75 -41.41 -36.04
C PRO A 13 -25.35 -40.92 -35.64
N ALA A 14 -24.51 -40.70 -36.64
CA ALA A 14 -23.17 -40.10 -36.47
C ALA A 14 -23.31 -38.78 -35.69
N PRO A 15 -22.32 -38.47 -34.81
CA PRO A 15 -22.35 -37.20 -34.07
C PRO A 15 -22.36 -36.05 -35.08
N SER A 16 -23.48 -35.32 -35.14
CA SER A 16 -23.63 -34.12 -35.95
C SER A 16 -22.48 -33.18 -35.64
N ASP A 17 -21.77 -32.72 -36.67
CA ASP A 17 -20.82 -31.60 -36.61
C ASP A 17 -21.53 -30.35 -36.10
N VAL A 18 -21.68 -30.24 -34.78
CA VAL A 18 -22.03 -28.98 -34.12
C VAL A 18 -20.81 -28.10 -34.23
N PRO A 19 -20.85 -27.02 -35.01
CA PRO A 19 -19.72 -26.11 -35.09
C PRO A 19 -19.38 -25.63 -33.69
N ALA A 20 -18.12 -25.82 -33.30
CA ALA A 20 -17.61 -25.34 -32.02
C ALA A 20 -18.00 -23.85 -31.85
N PRO A 21 -18.59 -23.46 -30.71
CA PRO A 21 -19.07 -22.10 -30.51
C PRO A 21 -17.92 -21.15 -30.79
N ALA A 22 -18.12 -20.25 -31.76
CA ALA A 22 -17.14 -19.26 -32.18
C ALA A 22 -16.58 -18.53 -30.95
N ARG A 23 -15.28 -18.71 -30.71
CA ARG A 23 -14.59 -17.98 -29.63
C ARG A 23 -14.91 -16.50 -29.82
N PRO A 24 -15.47 -15.79 -28.80
CA PRO A 24 -15.79 -14.39 -28.95
C PRO A 24 -14.51 -13.67 -29.37
N SER A 25 -14.54 -13.00 -30.51
CA SER A 25 -13.42 -12.25 -31.03
C SER A 25 -13.17 -11.05 -30.10
N VAL A 26 -12.27 -11.19 -29.12
CA VAL A 26 -11.90 -10.19 -28.09
C VAL A 26 -11.16 -8.98 -28.71
N ARG A 27 -11.24 -8.76 -29.99
CA ARG A 27 -10.75 -7.53 -30.67
C ARG A 27 -11.70 -6.33 -30.58
N ARG A 28 -12.59 -6.28 -29.58
CA ARG A 28 -13.25 -5.00 -29.26
C ARG A 28 -12.18 -4.07 -28.69
N ARG A 29 -12.02 -2.91 -29.35
CA ARG A 29 -11.05 -1.87 -28.98
C ARG A 29 -11.15 -1.59 -27.46
N THR A 30 -10.11 -1.99 -26.69
CA THR A 30 -10.04 -1.76 -25.24
C THR A 30 -9.63 -0.32 -24.91
N TRP A 31 -8.85 0.29 -25.79
CA TRP A 31 -8.28 1.62 -25.62
C TRP A 31 -9.27 2.73 -25.20
N PRO A 32 -10.45 2.91 -25.85
CA PRO A 32 -11.31 4.02 -25.45
C PRO A 32 -11.80 3.92 -24.00
N ALA A 33 -12.08 2.71 -23.52
CA ALA A 33 -12.50 2.52 -22.14
C ALA A 33 -11.37 2.81 -21.15
N VAL A 34 -10.15 2.36 -21.46
CA VAL A 34 -8.96 2.62 -20.62
C VAL A 34 -8.69 4.11 -20.54
N VAL A 35 -8.58 4.79 -21.70
CA VAL A 35 -8.28 6.24 -21.75
C VAL A 35 -9.37 7.04 -21.03
N LEU A 36 -10.65 6.78 -21.32
CA LEU A 36 -11.74 7.53 -20.70
C LEU A 36 -11.76 7.35 -19.18
N SER A 37 -11.57 6.12 -18.70
CA SER A 37 -11.56 5.84 -17.26
C SER A 37 -10.38 6.51 -16.57
N THR A 38 -9.17 6.40 -17.13
CA THR A 38 -7.96 6.97 -16.53
C THR A 38 -7.98 8.49 -16.52
N VAL A 39 -8.41 9.12 -17.62
CA VAL A 39 -8.56 10.58 -17.68
C VAL A 39 -9.60 11.07 -16.67
N THR A 40 -10.71 10.33 -16.51
CA THR A 40 -11.75 10.67 -15.52
C THR A 40 -11.18 10.62 -14.10
N VAL A 41 -10.53 9.51 -13.71
CA VAL A 41 -9.98 9.39 -12.35
C VAL A 41 -8.85 10.38 -12.11
N ALA A 42 -7.98 10.58 -13.09
CA ALA A 42 -6.93 11.61 -13.01
C ALA A 42 -7.52 13.01 -12.82
N GLY A 43 -8.56 13.36 -13.61
CA GLY A 43 -9.24 14.64 -13.47
C GLY A 43 -9.93 14.84 -12.12
N LEU A 44 -10.61 13.81 -11.61
CA LEU A 44 -11.24 13.86 -10.28
C LEU A 44 -10.20 14.00 -9.15
N PHE A 45 -9.10 13.28 -9.22
CA PHE A 45 -8.05 13.37 -8.21
C PHE A 45 -7.31 14.72 -8.27
N THR A 46 -7.08 15.22 -9.50
CA THR A 46 -6.55 16.58 -9.69
C THR A 46 -7.49 17.64 -9.15
N LEU A 47 -8.81 17.46 -9.31
CA LEU A 47 -9.81 18.38 -8.74
C LEU A 47 -9.74 18.43 -7.21
N LEU A 48 -9.56 17.29 -6.54
CA LEU A 48 -9.34 17.23 -5.08
C LEU A 48 -8.08 18.00 -4.69
N PHE A 49 -6.97 17.78 -5.39
CA PHE A 49 -5.71 18.47 -5.17
C PHE A 49 -5.81 19.99 -5.39
N LEU A 50 -6.52 20.43 -6.43
CA LEU A 50 -6.73 21.87 -6.69
C LEU A 50 -7.63 22.53 -5.63
N ARG A 51 -8.55 21.79 -5.03
CA ARG A 51 -9.40 22.29 -3.93
C ARG A 51 -8.67 22.33 -2.58
N ASN A 52 -7.79 21.38 -2.37
CA ASN A 52 -6.93 21.31 -1.19
C ASN A 52 -5.55 20.81 -1.63
N HIS A 53 -4.61 21.74 -1.79
CA HIS A 53 -3.25 21.44 -2.24
C HIS A 53 -2.56 20.38 -1.36
N ARG A 54 -2.91 20.32 -0.08
CA ARG A 54 -2.38 19.37 0.88
C ARG A 54 -3.13 18.03 0.90
N PHE A 55 -4.18 17.84 0.07
CA PHE A 55 -5.01 16.62 0.06
C PHE A 55 -4.19 15.31 -0.01
N ALA A 56 -3.10 15.31 -0.75
CA ALA A 56 -2.18 14.18 -0.90
C ALA A 56 -0.97 14.24 0.07
N TYR A 57 -0.98 15.15 1.04
CA TYR A 57 0.13 15.41 1.97
C TYR A 57 -0.43 15.65 3.38
N LEU A 58 -0.99 14.61 3.97
CA LEU A 58 -1.67 14.61 5.26
C LEU A 58 -1.23 13.39 6.07
N ASP A 59 -1.38 13.45 7.39
CA ASP A 59 -1.21 12.34 8.32
C ASP A 59 0.15 11.63 8.17
N ASP A 60 0.21 10.30 8.23
CA ASP A 60 1.43 9.48 8.05
C ASP A 60 2.20 9.86 6.78
N ARG A 61 1.53 10.33 5.76
CA ARG A 61 2.16 10.77 4.53
C ARG A 61 3.02 12.00 4.71
N GLN A 62 2.54 12.95 5.52
CA GLN A 62 3.25 14.18 5.87
C GLN A 62 4.35 13.91 6.89
N ALA A 63 4.02 13.16 7.94
CA ALA A 63 4.93 12.89 9.05
C ALA A 63 6.11 11.99 8.67
N ASP A 64 5.91 11.08 7.71
CA ASP A 64 6.85 10.00 7.41
C ASP A 64 7.01 9.67 5.93
N GLY A 65 5.90 9.38 5.25
CA GLY A 65 5.94 8.71 3.94
C GLY A 65 6.71 9.44 2.86
N VAL A 66 6.58 10.78 2.76
CA VAL A 66 7.36 11.60 1.80
C VAL A 66 8.81 11.71 2.26
N ALA A 67 9.03 11.96 3.55
CA ALA A 67 10.36 12.15 4.12
C ALA A 67 11.26 10.93 3.90
N LYS A 68 10.78 9.73 4.19
CA LYS A 68 11.53 8.48 3.96
C LYS A 68 11.76 8.19 2.47
N LEU A 69 10.80 8.48 1.61
CA LEU A 69 10.99 8.32 0.17
C LEU A 69 12.08 9.26 -0.38
N VAL A 70 12.08 10.51 0.08
CA VAL A 70 13.12 11.50 -0.26
C VAL A 70 14.50 11.02 0.22
N ASP A 71 14.59 10.55 1.46
CA ASP A 71 15.84 10.04 2.03
C ASP A 71 16.34 8.80 1.27
N MET A 72 15.50 7.81 1.02
CA MET A 72 15.84 6.65 0.18
C MET A 72 16.32 7.07 -1.22
N GLY A 73 15.71 8.10 -1.79
CA GLY A 73 16.12 8.66 -3.08
C GLY A 73 17.51 9.28 -3.04
N ARG A 74 17.84 10.02 -1.98
CA ARG A 74 19.17 10.61 -1.76
C ARG A 74 20.24 9.54 -1.55
N ILE A 75 19.96 8.53 -0.73
CA ILE A 75 20.84 7.38 -0.52
C ILE A 75 21.13 6.67 -1.85
N LEU A 76 20.10 6.46 -2.68
CA LEU A 76 20.29 5.84 -4.00
C LEU A 76 21.13 6.73 -4.95
N GLN A 77 20.94 8.04 -4.91
CA GLN A 77 21.73 8.99 -5.70
C GLN A 77 23.19 9.06 -5.25
N SER A 78 23.51 8.77 -3.98
CA SER A 78 24.87 8.65 -3.49
C SER A 78 25.58 7.36 -3.97
N GLY A 79 24.88 6.47 -4.68
CA GLY A 79 25.39 5.20 -5.18
C GLY A 79 25.25 4.03 -4.18
N GLU A 80 24.51 4.21 -3.10
CA GLU A 80 24.20 3.16 -2.14
C GLU A 80 22.77 2.62 -2.34
N TRP A 81 22.57 1.35 -2.00
CA TRP A 81 21.21 0.83 -1.87
C TRP A 81 20.67 1.22 -0.49
N PRO A 82 19.44 1.75 -0.37
CA PRO A 82 18.90 2.26 0.89
C PRO A 82 18.47 1.14 1.86
N TRP A 83 19.39 0.29 2.27
CA TRP A 83 19.16 -0.75 3.29
C TRP A 83 18.83 -0.14 4.64
N LEU A 84 19.60 0.88 5.00
CA LEU A 84 19.54 1.64 6.23
C LEU A 84 19.65 3.12 5.90
N SER A 85 19.14 3.97 6.77
CA SER A 85 19.48 5.38 6.87
C SER A 85 20.22 5.61 8.17
N THR A 86 21.34 6.34 8.11
CA THR A 86 22.03 6.90 9.28
C THR A 86 21.57 8.31 9.61
N ASP A 87 20.66 8.87 8.85
CA ASP A 87 20.12 10.22 9.13
C ASP A 87 18.93 10.19 10.08
N VAL A 88 18.39 8.98 10.36
CA VAL A 88 17.36 8.78 11.38
C VAL A 88 17.63 7.48 12.15
N VAL A 89 17.65 7.56 13.50
CA VAL A 89 17.96 6.38 14.33
C VAL A 89 16.73 5.49 14.47
N ASN A 90 15.62 5.98 15.05
CA ASN A 90 14.46 5.15 15.42
C ASN A 90 13.80 4.42 14.25
N SER A 91 13.86 4.96 13.05
CA SER A 91 13.17 4.41 11.88
C SER A 91 14.07 4.24 10.65
N GLY A 92 15.40 4.21 10.86
CA GLY A 92 16.39 4.09 9.80
C GLY A 92 16.57 2.68 9.23
N GLY A 93 15.93 1.66 9.81
CA GLY A 93 16.03 0.29 9.34
C GLY A 93 15.16 -0.01 8.11
N TYR A 94 15.41 0.62 6.96
CA TYR A 94 14.52 0.55 5.80
C TYR A 94 14.31 -0.86 5.25
N ALA A 95 15.34 -1.70 5.26
CA ALA A 95 15.22 -3.08 4.77
C ALA A 95 14.41 -3.98 5.71
N VAL A 96 14.39 -3.69 7.01
CA VAL A 96 13.68 -4.48 8.03
C VAL A 96 12.27 -3.96 8.30
N GLU A 97 12.02 -2.68 7.99
CA GLU A 97 10.68 -2.09 8.04
C GLU A 97 9.97 -2.25 6.68
N TYR A 98 9.27 -3.34 6.49
CA TYR A 98 8.57 -3.69 5.25
C TYR A 98 7.77 -2.53 4.63
N GLN A 99 7.21 -1.65 5.46
CA GLN A 99 6.34 -0.54 5.07
C GLN A 99 7.06 0.48 4.15
N ASN A 100 8.38 0.57 4.19
CA ASN A 100 9.15 1.51 3.37
C ASN A 100 9.23 1.10 1.89
N GLY A 101 9.02 -0.19 1.58
CA GLY A 101 9.01 -0.68 0.21
C GLY A 101 10.35 -0.52 -0.52
N VAL A 102 11.46 -0.66 0.19
CA VAL A 102 12.84 -0.45 -0.31
C VAL A 102 13.23 -1.37 -1.48
N PHE A 103 12.56 -2.50 -1.63
CA PHE A 103 12.78 -3.42 -2.76
C PHE A 103 11.83 -3.17 -3.94
N ASN A 104 10.99 -2.14 -3.87
CA ASN A 104 10.15 -1.74 -4.99
C ASN A 104 10.86 -0.65 -5.82
N PRO A 105 11.37 -0.98 -7.03
CA PRO A 105 12.14 -0.02 -7.83
C PRO A 105 11.30 1.18 -8.27
N VAL A 106 9.96 1.03 -8.33
CA VAL A 106 9.06 2.15 -8.68
C VAL A 106 8.97 3.14 -7.52
N ASN A 107 8.92 2.65 -6.26
CA ASN A 107 8.99 3.53 -5.08
C ASN A 107 10.32 4.28 -5.03
N LEU A 108 11.44 3.59 -5.28
CA LEU A 108 12.76 4.22 -5.29
C LEU A 108 12.86 5.30 -6.39
N ALA A 109 12.32 5.03 -7.58
CA ALA A 109 12.28 6.03 -8.64
C ALA A 109 11.44 7.28 -8.24
N PHE A 110 10.32 7.08 -7.53
CA PHE A 110 9.59 8.20 -6.95
C PHE A 110 10.38 8.90 -5.84
N GLY A 111 11.13 8.18 -5.01
CA GLY A 111 12.02 8.76 -4.01
C GLY A 111 13.04 9.72 -4.64
N VAL A 112 13.71 9.27 -5.71
CA VAL A 112 14.62 10.12 -6.49
C VAL A 112 13.91 11.35 -7.09
N LEU A 113 12.70 11.15 -7.66
CA LEU A 113 11.93 12.26 -8.21
C LEU A 113 11.55 13.28 -7.13
N MET A 114 11.05 12.81 -5.98
CA MET A 114 10.62 13.65 -4.86
C MET A 114 11.78 14.44 -4.25
N GLY A 115 12.97 13.83 -4.13
CA GLY A 115 14.17 14.48 -3.64
C GLY A 115 14.68 15.63 -4.52
N ASN A 116 14.12 15.79 -5.73
CA ASN A 116 14.44 16.89 -6.67
C ASN A 116 13.26 17.88 -6.83
N LEU A 117 12.24 17.81 -5.99
CA LEU A 117 11.08 18.71 -6.01
C LEU A 117 10.98 19.45 -4.68
N ASP A 118 10.82 20.77 -4.77
CA ASP A 118 10.72 21.62 -3.59
C ASP A 118 9.32 21.58 -2.94
N ASP A 119 8.29 21.18 -3.67
CA ASP A 119 6.92 21.05 -3.16
C ASP A 119 6.61 19.58 -2.82
N ALA A 120 6.65 19.24 -1.54
CA ALA A 120 6.40 17.90 -1.03
C ALA A 120 4.94 17.43 -1.27
N ALA A 121 3.97 18.33 -1.25
CA ALA A 121 2.56 18.02 -1.52
C ALA A 121 2.35 17.68 -2.99
N PHE A 122 2.96 18.45 -3.90
CA PHE A 122 2.93 18.16 -5.33
C PHE A 122 3.67 16.86 -5.67
N ALA A 123 4.84 16.62 -5.08
CA ALA A 123 5.60 15.39 -5.24
C ALA A 123 4.78 14.16 -4.81
N SER A 124 4.12 14.24 -3.66
CA SER A 124 3.19 13.24 -3.16
C SER A 124 2.00 13.01 -4.10
N PHE A 125 1.37 14.07 -4.56
CA PHE A 125 0.27 14.03 -5.53
C PHE A 125 0.67 13.27 -6.80
N LEU A 126 1.84 13.54 -7.37
CA LEU A 126 2.32 12.87 -8.59
C LEU A 126 2.45 11.36 -8.41
N GLN A 127 3.00 10.89 -7.27
CA GLN A 127 3.09 9.46 -6.99
C GLN A 127 1.71 8.81 -6.89
N LEU A 128 0.80 9.40 -6.12
CA LEU A 128 -0.54 8.84 -5.94
C LEU A 128 -1.33 8.86 -7.25
N LEU A 129 -1.24 9.95 -8.02
CA LEU A 129 -1.86 10.06 -9.34
C LEU A 129 -1.39 8.96 -10.30
N ALA A 130 -0.08 8.71 -10.38
CA ALA A 130 0.47 7.67 -11.24
C ALA A 130 -0.07 6.27 -10.86
N HIS A 131 -0.16 5.97 -9.57
CA HIS A 131 -0.71 4.70 -9.10
C HIS A 131 -2.23 4.59 -9.28
N LEU A 132 -2.99 5.69 -9.14
CA LEU A 132 -4.42 5.71 -9.45
C LEU A 132 -4.69 5.51 -10.95
N VAL A 133 -3.85 6.07 -11.81
CA VAL A 133 -3.90 5.83 -13.26
C VAL A 133 -3.63 4.36 -13.58
N LEU A 134 -2.59 3.77 -12.97
CA LEU A 134 -2.28 2.33 -13.11
C LEU A 134 -3.44 1.46 -12.62
N LEU A 135 -3.97 1.74 -11.44
CA LEU A 135 -5.11 1.06 -10.84
C LEU A 135 -6.32 1.06 -11.79
N THR A 136 -6.68 2.24 -12.28
CA THR A 136 -7.82 2.42 -13.16
C THR A 136 -7.63 1.75 -14.53
N ALA A 137 -6.43 1.81 -15.10
CA ALA A 137 -6.08 1.12 -16.33
C ALA A 137 -6.18 -0.40 -16.19
N ALA A 138 -5.67 -0.95 -15.08
CA ALA A 138 -5.76 -2.37 -14.76
C ALA A 138 -7.23 -2.82 -14.58
N ALA A 139 -8.04 -2.03 -13.86
CA ALA A 139 -9.46 -2.29 -13.70
C ALA A 139 -10.21 -2.22 -15.04
N ALA A 140 -9.95 -1.22 -15.88
CA ALA A 140 -10.56 -1.13 -17.21
C ALA A 140 -10.18 -2.31 -18.10
N TRP A 141 -8.93 -2.74 -18.06
CA TRP A 141 -8.49 -3.94 -18.77
C TRP A 141 -9.22 -5.19 -18.25
N LEU A 142 -9.32 -5.37 -16.93
CA LEU A 142 -10.05 -6.47 -16.30
C LEU A 142 -11.54 -6.46 -16.72
N GLY A 143 -12.21 -5.32 -16.67
CA GLY A 143 -13.60 -5.16 -17.09
C GLY A 143 -13.83 -5.59 -18.56
N ARG A 144 -12.89 -5.24 -19.46
CA ARG A 144 -12.94 -5.71 -20.87
C ARG A 144 -12.70 -7.21 -21.00
N MET A 145 -11.81 -7.78 -20.19
CA MET A 145 -11.50 -9.22 -20.20
C MET A 145 -12.71 -10.05 -19.75
N VAL A 146 -13.47 -9.58 -18.76
CA VAL A 146 -14.68 -10.28 -18.30
C VAL A 146 -15.91 -10.04 -19.19
N GLY A 147 -15.79 -9.18 -20.21
CA GLY A 147 -16.82 -9.01 -21.25
C GLY A 147 -17.74 -7.81 -21.09
N LEU A 148 -17.41 -6.84 -20.25
CA LEU A 148 -18.21 -5.61 -20.11
C LEU A 148 -18.23 -4.79 -21.40
N SER A 149 -19.34 -4.06 -21.65
CA SER A 149 -19.40 -2.99 -22.67
C SER A 149 -18.44 -1.84 -22.31
N THR A 150 -18.16 -0.95 -23.24
CA THR A 150 -17.28 0.21 -22.95
C THR A 150 -17.82 1.04 -21.79
N ALA A 151 -19.09 1.33 -21.77
CA ALA A 151 -19.74 2.14 -20.72
C ALA A 151 -19.68 1.47 -19.34
N TRP A 152 -20.01 0.20 -19.26
CA TRP A 152 -19.89 -0.58 -18.03
C TRP A 152 -18.45 -0.76 -17.56
N THR A 153 -17.50 -0.82 -18.52
CA THR A 153 -16.06 -0.84 -18.20
C THR A 153 -15.63 0.48 -17.58
N VAL A 154 -16.09 1.61 -18.12
CA VAL A 154 -15.81 2.94 -17.55
C VAL A 154 -16.38 3.02 -16.13
N ALA A 155 -17.65 2.67 -15.95
CA ALA A 155 -18.28 2.68 -14.63
C ALA A 155 -17.53 1.80 -13.61
N PHE A 156 -17.21 0.57 -14.00
CA PHE A 156 -16.44 -0.36 -13.18
C PHE A 156 -15.05 0.21 -12.82
N ALA A 157 -14.29 0.67 -13.82
CA ALA A 157 -12.93 1.14 -13.62
C ALA A 157 -12.86 2.44 -12.82
N VAL A 158 -13.79 3.38 -13.06
CA VAL A 158 -13.88 4.62 -12.26
C VAL A 158 -14.27 4.30 -10.81
N SER A 159 -15.22 3.38 -10.59
CA SER A 159 -15.58 2.98 -9.22
C SER A 159 -14.44 2.25 -8.48
N VAL A 160 -13.60 1.46 -9.18
CA VAL A 160 -12.40 0.86 -8.56
C VAL A 160 -11.32 1.91 -8.32
N GLY A 161 -11.03 2.75 -9.31
CA GLY A 161 -9.95 3.73 -9.24
C GLY A 161 -10.23 4.91 -8.33
N PHE A 162 -11.50 5.27 -8.16
CA PHE A 162 -11.93 6.40 -7.33
C PHE A 162 -12.85 5.96 -6.18
N GLN A 163 -12.73 4.73 -5.72
CA GLN A 163 -13.45 4.27 -4.53
C GLN A 163 -13.10 5.18 -3.35
N PRO A 164 -14.10 5.78 -2.67
CA PRO A 164 -13.82 6.75 -1.61
C PRO A 164 -12.90 6.24 -0.51
N TYR A 165 -13.07 5.00 -0.04
CA TYR A 165 -12.12 4.42 0.91
C TYR A 165 -10.68 4.52 0.39
N THR A 166 -10.41 4.07 -0.84
CA THR A 166 -9.07 4.10 -1.44
C THR A 166 -8.54 5.53 -1.57
N VAL A 167 -9.36 6.47 -2.00
CA VAL A 167 -8.91 7.85 -2.26
C VAL A 167 -8.71 8.62 -0.96
N TYR A 168 -9.68 8.61 -0.06
CA TYR A 168 -9.60 9.42 1.17
C TYR A 168 -8.64 8.83 2.21
N TRP A 169 -8.63 7.50 2.39
CA TRP A 169 -7.65 6.86 3.25
C TRP A 169 -6.28 6.75 2.61
N GLY A 170 -6.23 6.43 1.32
CA GLY A 170 -4.97 6.27 0.62
C GLY A 170 -4.23 7.58 0.38
N ALA A 171 -4.88 8.73 0.49
CA ALA A 171 -4.21 10.03 0.49
C ALA A 171 -3.36 10.22 1.75
N ALA A 172 -3.82 9.69 2.89
CA ALA A 172 -3.07 9.67 4.15
C ALA A 172 -2.12 8.46 4.22
N TRP A 173 -2.60 7.27 3.85
CA TRP A 173 -1.83 6.02 3.85
C TRP A 173 -1.44 5.60 2.44
N TYR A 174 -0.40 6.22 1.89
CA TYR A 174 0.01 6.06 0.49
C TYR A 174 0.24 4.60 0.07
N GLN A 175 0.71 3.74 0.96
CA GLN A 175 0.92 2.32 0.69
C GLN A 175 -0.39 1.63 0.27
N ALA A 176 -1.55 2.11 0.75
CA ALA A 176 -2.84 1.56 0.37
C ALA A 176 -3.14 1.76 -1.13
N ILE A 177 -2.85 2.95 -1.69
CA ILE A 177 -3.01 3.20 -3.14
C ILE A 177 -1.93 2.46 -3.95
N VAL A 178 -0.68 2.58 -3.52
CA VAL A 178 0.48 1.99 -4.21
C VAL A 178 0.31 0.48 -4.35
N SER A 179 0.09 -0.21 -3.24
CA SER A 179 -0.06 -1.66 -3.21
C SER A 179 -1.32 -2.13 -3.94
N PHE A 180 -2.44 -1.42 -3.77
CA PHE A 180 -3.70 -1.77 -4.41
C PHE A 180 -3.66 -1.65 -5.93
N SER A 181 -2.88 -0.71 -6.46
CA SER A 181 -2.68 -0.59 -7.89
C SER A 181 -2.01 -1.84 -8.50
N TRP A 182 -0.97 -2.34 -7.85
CA TRP A 182 -0.30 -3.58 -8.22
C TRP A 182 -1.16 -4.82 -7.95
N PHE A 183 -1.93 -4.83 -6.86
CA PHE A 183 -2.88 -5.88 -6.54
C PHE A 183 -3.92 -6.06 -7.65
N VAL A 184 -4.57 -4.98 -8.08
CA VAL A 184 -5.58 -5.05 -9.15
C VAL A 184 -4.94 -5.45 -10.48
N LEU A 185 -3.71 -5.01 -10.76
CA LEU A 185 -2.96 -5.45 -11.94
C LEU A 185 -2.64 -6.95 -11.87
N ALA A 186 -2.23 -7.47 -10.70
CA ALA A 186 -1.96 -8.90 -10.51
C ALA A 186 -3.24 -9.74 -10.69
N VAL A 187 -4.36 -9.31 -10.10
CA VAL A 187 -5.67 -9.96 -10.31
C VAL A 187 -6.07 -9.93 -11.79
N ALA A 188 -5.94 -8.79 -12.46
CA ALA A 188 -6.24 -8.67 -13.88
C ALA A 188 -5.35 -9.59 -14.73
N ALA A 189 -4.07 -9.71 -14.41
CA ALA A 189 -3.13 -10.60 -15.08
C ALA A 189 -3.47 -12.08 -14.83
N ALA A 190 -3.84 -12.46 -13.60
CA ALA A 190 -4.28 -13.83 -13.27
C ALA A 190 -5.56 -14.19 -14.03
N VAL A 191 -6.55 -13.28 -14.07
CA VAL A 191 -7.79 -13.45 -14.84
C VAL A 191 -7.51 -13.54 -16.34
N ALA A 192 -6.63 -12.68 -16.86
CA ALA A 192 -6.24 -12.74 -18.27
C ALA A 192 -5.52 -14.05 -18.63
N LEU A 193 -4.64 -14.55 -17.77
CA LEU A 193 -4.01 -15.87 -17.92
C LEU A 193 -5.04 -16.99 -17.86
N HIS A 194 -5.97 -16.91 -16.90
CA HIS A 194 -7.09 -17.86 -16.76
C HIS A 194 -7.96 -17.94 -18.02
N LEU A 195 -8.36 -16.80 -18.58
CA LEU A 195 -9.28 -16.73 -19.71
C LEU A 195 -8.60 -17.03 -21.05
N THR A 196 -7.33 -16.67 -21.23
CA THR A 196 -6.65 -16.74 -22.52
C THR A 196 -5.58 -17.81 -22.61
N GLY A 197 -5.03 -18.28 -21.49
CA GLY A 197 -3.89 -19.20 -21.43
C GLY A 197 -2.57 -18.61 -21.98
N ARG A 198 -2.52 -17.29 -22.27
CA ARG A 198 -1.35 -16.64 -22.87
C ARG A 198 -0.28 -16.34 -21.82
N GLN A 199 0.88 -16.94 -21.95
CA GLN A 199 1.97 -16.87 -20.97
C GLN A 199 2.53 -15.45 -20.71
N ARG A 200 2.35 -14.51 -21.64
CA ARG A 200 2.70 -13.09 -21.39
C ARG A 200 1.95 -12.49 -20.19
N HIS A 201 0.73 -12.97 -19.92
CA HIS A 201 -0.03 -12.56 -18.74
C HIS A 201 0.51 -13.22 -17.46
N GLY A 202 1.19 -14.38 -17.58
CA GLY A 202 1.93 -14.99 -16.49
C GLY A 202 3.12 -14.14 -16.05
N TRP A 203 3.91 -13.64 -17.00
CA TRP A 203 4.99 -12.69 -16.70
C TRP A 203 4.47 -11.43 -16.00
N LEU A 204 3.36 -10.89 -16.50
CA LEU A 204 2.75 -9.73 -15.86
C LEU A 204 2.24 -10.07 -14.44
N LEU A 205 1.69 -11.28 -14.23
CA LEU A 205 1.28 -11.74 -12.90
C LEU A 205 2.47 -11.82 -11.95
N LEU A 206 3.60 -12.40 -12.40
CA LEU A 206 4.82 -12.50 -11.60
C LEU A 206 5.32 -11.11 -11.16
N VAL A 207 5.48 -10.18 -12.12
CA VAL A 207 5.97 -8.83 -11.85
C VAL A 207 5.01 -8.06 -10.95
N ALA A 208 3.70 -8.10 -11.25
CA ALA A 208 2.70 -7.41 -10.45
C ALA A 208 2.57 -7.99 -9.04
N THR A 209 2.74 -9.31 -8.87
CA THR A 209 2.80 -9.96 -7.55
C THR A 209 4.01 -9.46 -6.76
N PHE A 210 5.20 -9.47 -7.36
CA PHE A 210 6.41 -8.94 -6.73
C PHE A 210 6.21 -7.48 -6.28
N LEU A 211 5.79 -6.59 -7.18
CA LEU A 211 5.61 -5.18 -6.88
C LEU A 211 4.51 -4.93 -5.83
N CYS A 212 3.42 -5.71 -5.86
CA CYS A 212 2.39 -5.69 -4.83
C CYS A 212 2.94 -6.07 -3.46
N HIS A 213 3.72 -7.15 -3.41
CA HIS A 213 4.34 -7.62 -2.17
C HIS A 213 5.48 -6.73 -1.68
N GLN A 214 6.02 -5.84 -2.49
CA GLN A 214 7.09 -4.90 -2.12
C GLN A 214 6.58 -3.45 -1.94
N SER A 215 5.28 -3.25 -1.80
CA SER A 215 4.68 -1.91 -1.73
C SER A 215 4.34 -1.43 -0.31
N GLY A 216 4.72 -2.18 0.72
CA GLY A 216 4.56 -1.74 2.10
C GLY A 216 3.15 -1.89 2.71
N TRP A 217 2.18 -2.50 2.01
CA TRP A 217 0.83 -2.74 2.52
C TRP A 217 0.60 -4.23 2.79
N PRO A 218 0.82 -4.72 4.02
CA PRO A 218 0.90 -6.15 4.31
C PRO A 218 -0.40 -6.91 4.05
N LEU A 219 -1.58 -6.27 4.12
CA LEU A 219 -2.88 -6.92 3.84
C LEU A 219 -3.04 -7.37 2.38
N ALA A 220 -2.38 -6.72 1.42
CA ALA A 220 -2.48 -7.10 0.02
C ALA A 220 -1.87 -8.48 -0.26
N ILE A 221 -0.86 -8.90 0.53
CA ILE A 221 -0.16 -10.19 0.37
C ILE A 221 -1.13 -11.36 0.57
N PRO A 222 -1.74 -11.55 1.75
CA PRO A 222 -2.64 -12.67 1.99
C PRO A 222 -3.90 -12.60 1.12
N VAL A 223 -4.44 -11.40 0.84
CA VAL A 223 -5.65 -11.28 0.00
C VAL A 223 -5.37 -11.71 -1.44
N LEU A 224 -4.20 -11.34 -2.02
CA LEU A 224 -3.81 -11.79 -3.35
C LEU A 224 -3.56 -13.31 -3.37
N GLY A 225 -2.88 -13.84 -2.36
CA GLY A 225 -2.64 -15.27 -2.21
C GLY A 225 -3.94 -16.07 -2.12
N LEU A 226 -4.86 -15.63 -1.30
CA LEU A 226 -6.18 -16.24 -1.16
C LEU A 226 -6.99 -16.17 -2.47
N PHE A 227 -6.92 -15.05 -3.21
CA PHE A 227 -7.59 -14.96 -4.52
C PHE A 227 -7.03 -15.99 -5.50
N VAL A 228 -5.71 -16.09 -5.63
CA VAL A 228 -5.10 -17.05 -6.55
C VAL A 228 -5.40 -18.49 -6.10
N ALA A 229 -5.32 -18.79 -4.81
CA ALA A 229 -5.67 -20.09 -4.26
C ALA A 229 -7.14 -20.45 -4.54
N ALA A 230 -8.07 -19.51 -4.27
CA ALA A 230 -9.49 -19.69 -4.57
C ALA A 230 -9.75 -19.92 -6.06
N LEU A 231 -9.05 -19.18 -6.94
CA LEU A 231 -9.16 -19.37 -8.38
C LEU A 231 -8.62 -20.77 -8.82
N VAL A 232 -7.50 -21.21 -8.25
CA VAL A 232 -6.93 -22.54 -8.50
C VAL A 232 -7.90 -23.63 -8.07
N VAL A 233 -8.43 -23.56 -6.85
CA VAL A 233 -9.41 -24.53 -6.34
C VAL A 233 -10.69 -24.54 -7.18
N ALA A 234 -11.23 -23.37 -7.50
CA ALA A 234 -12.44 -23.23 -8.30
C ALA A 234 -12.24 -23.79 -9.74
N ARG A 235 -11.05 -23.61 -10.33
CA ARG A 235 -10.71 -24.20 -11.62
C ARG A 235 -10.71 -25.72 -11.58
N LEU A 236 -10.12 -26.31 -10.54
CA LEU A 236 -10.09 -27.76 -10.35
C LEU A 236 -11.52 -28.29 -10.13
N ALA A 237 -12.30 -27.64 -9.27
CA ALA A 237 -13.68 -28.01 -8.98
C ALA A 237 -14.63 -27.90 -10.20
N THR A 238 -14.34 -26.98 -11.13
CA THR A 238 -15.11 -26.80 -12.37
C THR A 238 -14.57 -27.58 -13.57
N GLY A 239 -13.61 -28.49 -13.36
CA GLY A 239 -13.06 -29.37 -14.41
C GLY A 239 -12.16 -28.64 -15.43
N GLN A 240 -11.57 -27.50 -15.06
CA GLN A 240 -10.65 -26.80 -15.97
C GLN A 240 -9.33 -27.57 -16.14
N PRO A 241 -8.63 -27.40 -17.28
CA PRO A 241 -7.38 -28.13 -17.54
C PRO A 241 -6.32 -27.89 -16.46
N ARG A 242 -5.77 -28.99 -15.89
CA ARG A 242 -4.77 -28.96 -14.82
C ARG A 242 -3.51 -28.19 -15.22
N ALA A 243 -3.05 -28.32 -16.47
CA ALA A 243 -1.86 -27.60 -16.97
C ALA A 243 -2.04 -26.07 -16.90
N GLY A 244 -3.20 -25.53 -17.30
CA GLY A 244 -3.49 -24.10 -17.18
C GLY A 244 -3.59 -23.63 -15.73
N THR A 245 -4.09 -24.50 -14.84
CA THR A 245 -4.16 -24.22 -13.40
C THR A 245 -2.77 -24.18 -12.78
N ALA A 246 -1.90 -25.15 -13.11
CA ALA A 246 -0.51 -25.18 -12.66
C ALA A 246 0.28 -23.92 -13.09
N TRP A 247 0.04 -23.41 -14.30
CA TRP A 247 0.69 -22.17 -14.75
C TRP A 247 0.28 -20.93 -13.94
N ILE A 248 -0.99 -20.81 -13.54
CA ILE A 248 -1.42 -19.69 -12.67
C ILE A 248 -0.69 -19.77 -11.34
N ALA A 249 -0.68 -20.96 -10.72
CA ALA A 249 0.02 -21.18 -9.47
C ALA A 249 1.53 -20.93 -9.58
N ALA A 250 2.16 -21.39 -10.66
CA ALA A 250 3.60 -21.24 -10.89
C ALA A 250 4.03 -19.78 -11.08
N TRP A 251 3.28 -18.99 -11.85
CA TRP A 251 3.61 -17.58 -12.06
C TRP A 251 3.39 -16.74 -10.81
N TYR A 252 2.30 -16.98 -10.07
CA TYR A 252 2.09 -16.34 -8.77
C TYR A 252 3.17 -16.75 -7.76
N GLY A 253 3.43 -18.06 -7.65
CA GLY A 253 4.47 -18.60 -6.77
C GLY A 253 5.85 -18.05 -7.08
N GLY A 254 6.18 -17.88 -8.36
CA GLY A 254 7.43 -17.22 -8.78
C GLY A 254 7.54 -15.78 -8.29
N GLY A 255 6.47 -14.99 -8.40
CA GLY A 255 6.41 -13.63 -7.86
C GLY A 255 6.49 -13.60 -6.33
N ALA A 256 5.81 -14.54 -5.66
CA ALA A 256 5.86 -14.67 -4.21
C ALA A 256 7.25 -15.07 -3.69
N VAL A 257 7.92 -16.02 -4.34
CA VAL A 257 9.32 -16.40 -4.00
C VAL A 257 10.27 -15.25 -4.25
N ALA A 258 10.13 -14.53 -5.36
CA ALA A 258 10.95 -13.34 -5.62
C ALA A 258 10.76 -12.27 -4.52
N SER A 259 9.57 -12.19 -3.94
CA SER A 259 9.25 -11.22 -2.87
C SER A 259 9.92 -11.51 -1.53
N LEU A 260 10.49 -12.71 -1.35
CA LEU A 260 11.18 -13.07 -0.11
C LEU A 260 12.38 -12.17 0.17
N VAL A 261 12.96 -11.53 -0.85
CA VAL A 261 14.08 -10.59 -0.67
C VAL A 261 13.72 -9.44 0.28
N GLY A 262 12.47 -9.00 0.30
CA GLY A 262 12.01 -7.92 1.19
C GLY A 262 11.19 -8.42 2.39
N LEU A 263 10.62 -9.62 2.34
CA LEU A 263 9.84 -10.17 3.44
C LEU A 263 10.72 -10.90 4.47
N TYR A 264 11.81 -11.52 4.04
CA TYR A 264 12.70 -12.25 4.93
C TYR A 264 13.42 -11.35 5.95
N PRO A 265 13.95 -10.16 5.57
CA PRO A 265 14.52 -9.23 6.55
C PRO A 265 13.55 -8.86 7.67
N LEU A 266 12.28 -8.59 7.34
CA LEU A 266 11.24 -8.35 8.34
C LEU A 266 11.06 -9.54 9.27
N LEU A 267 11.00 -10.77 8.73
CA LEU A 267 10.76 -11.97 9.53
C LEU A 267 11.88 -12.25 10.53
N VAL A 268 13.15 -12.13 10.11
CA VAL A 268 14.30 -12.38 11.00
C VAL A 268 14.57 -11.25 11.97
N SER A 269 14.02 -10.06 11.71
CA SER A 269 14.14 -8.89 12.59
C SER A 269 12.89 -8.69 13.47
N PHE A 270 11.92 -9.60 13.42
CA PHE A 270 10.65 -9.43 14.13
C PHE A 270 10.78 -9.40 15.64
N GLU A 271 11.83 -10.05 16.21
CA GLU A 271 12.13 -9.98 17.65
C GLU A 271 12.44 -8.55 18.14
N PHE A 272 12.92 -7.68 17.24
CA PHE A 272 13.23 -6.28 17.53
C PHE A 272 12.00 -5.37 17.45
N ALA A 273 10.85 -5.87 16.97
CA ALA A 273 9.64 -5.07 16.88
C ALA A 273 9.05 -4.80 18.27
N ALA A 274 8.87 -3.53 18.61
CA ALA A 274 8.25 -3.10 19.87
C ALA A 274 6.73 -3.37 19.87
N ARG A 275 6.10 -3.46 18.70
CA ARG A 275 4.64 -3.67 18.61
C ARG A 275 4.28 -5.08 19.06
N SER A 276 3.47 -5.17 20.12
CA SER A 276 2.96 -6.45 20.60
C SER A 276 2.04 -7.11 19.59
N SER A 277 2.16 -8.43 19.43
CA SER A 277 1.22 -9.24 18.66
C SER A 277 0.08 -9.72 19.58
N SER A 278 -1.17 -9.45 19.20
CA SER A 278 -2.34 -9.88 19.98
C SER A 278 -3.56 -10.06 19.07
N ILE A 279 -4.55 -10.77 19.57
CA ILE A 279 -5.91 -10.72 19.02
C ILE A 279 -6.73 -9.97 20.05
N SER A 280 -7.29 -8.81 19.66
CA SER A 280 -8.09 -7.98 20.54
C SER A 280 -9.26 -7.34 19.81
N ASN A 281 -10.29 -6.97 20.54
CA ASN A 281 -11.43 -6.23 20.05
C ASN A 281 -12.01 -5.36 21.19
N ASP A 282 -11.12 -4.71 21.91
CA ASP A 282 -11.48 -4.05 23.19
C ASP A 282 -12.28 -2.78 22.99
N SER A 283 -12.02 -2.05 21.88
CA SER A 283 -12.64 -0.75 21.62
C SER A 283 -13.42 -0.68 20.31
N ASN A 284 -13.46 -1.73 19.50
CA ASN A 284 -14.00 -1.73 18.13
C ASN A 284 -13.37 -0.62 17.23
N PHE A 285 -12.17 -0.20 17.54
CA PHE A 285 -11.53 0.90 16.83
C PHE A 285 -11.27 0.54 15.36
N ASN A 286 -11.82 1.33 14.45
CA ASN A 286 -11.74 1.07 13.00
C ASN A 286 -12.25 -0.32 12.58
N VAL A 287 -13.26 -0.86 13.26
CA VAL A 287 -14.07 -1.99 12.84
C VAL A 287 -15.25 -1.47 12.02
N ALA A 288 -15.51 -2.04 10.85
CA ALA A 288 -16.65 -1.62 10.04
C ALA A 288 -17.98 -2.08 10.68
N PRO A 289 -18.93 -1.17 10.92
CA PRO A 289 -20.27 -1.59 11.36
C PRO A 289 -20.99 -2.32 10.21
N LEU A 290 -21.80 -3.31 10.55
CA LEU A 290 -22.53 -4.11 9.55
C LEU A 290 -23.48 -3.24 8.69
N GLU A 291 -24.12 -2.25 9.31
CA GLU A 291 -24.95 -1.27 8.60
C GLU A 291 -24.17 -0.47 7.55
N GLY A 292 -22.92 -0.13 7.81
CA GLY A 292 -22.07 0.57 6.86
C GLY A 292 -21.89 -0.23 5.57
N LEU A 293 -21.70 -1.55 5.66
CA LEU A 293 -21.59 -2.42 4.48
C LEU A 293 -22.88 -2.44 3.65
N ALA A 294 -24.05 -2.24 4.25
CA ALA A 294 -25.33 -2.14 3.54
C ALA A 294 -25.45 -0.86 2.69
N HIS A 295 -24.64 0.15 2.98
CA HIS A 295 -24.58 1.43 2.26
C HIS A 295 -23.60 1.46 1.09
N ALA A 296 -23.06 0.30 0.65
CA ALA A 296 -22.13 0.23 -0.48
C ALA A 296 -22.65 0.86 -1.79
N ALA A 297 -23.96 1.00 -1.94
CA ALA A 297 -24.63 1.62 -3.08
C ALA A 297 -25.10 3.06 -2.83
N ASP A 298 -24.92 3.58 -1.64
CA ASP A 298 -25.48 4.85 -1.21
C ASP A 298 -24.40 5.93 -1.07
N PRO A 299 -24.28 6.88 -2.01
CA PRO A 299 -23.32 7.97 -1.90
C PRO A 299 -23.72 9.03 -0.88
N ALA A 300 -24.95 8.97 -0.34
CA ALA A 300 -25.45 9.93 0.64
C ALA A 300 -25.09 9.55 2.08
N TYR A 301 -24.77 8.27 2.33
CA TYR A 301 -24.38 7.80 3.64
C TYR A 301 -22.88 8.03 3.87
N TRP A 302 -22.56 8.85 4.84
CA TRP A 302 -21.21 9.11 5.32
C TRP A 302 -21.09 8.54 6.72
N GLY A 303 -20.21 7.53 6.86
CA GLY A 303 -20.01 6.87 8.14
C GLY A 303 -19.15 7.73 9.07
N TRP A 304 -19.45 7.65 10.35
CA TRP A 304 -18.64 8.26 11.39
C TRP A 304 -17.42 7.37 11.68
N PHE A 305 -16.25 7.96 11.73
CA PHE A 305 -15.03 7.33 12.21
C PHE A 305 -14.47 8.08 13.40
N ALA A 306 -13.97 7.33 14.37
CA ALA A 306 -13.12 7.92 15.38
C ALA A 306 -11.87 8.50 14.70
N ASN A 307 -11.57 9.74 14.97
CA ASN A 307 -10.29 10.33 14.65
C ASN A 307 -9.21 9.62 15.47
N PHE A 308 -8.01 9.39 14.89
CA PHE A 308 -6.90 8.74 15.60
C PHE A 308 -6.49 9.47 16.87
N ASP A 309 -6.69 10.77 16.91
CA ASP A 309 -6.26 11.62 18.01
C ASP A 309 -7.27 11.70 19.17
N GLY A 310 -8.36 10.92 19.09
CA GLY A 310 -9.40 10.91 20.13
C GLY A 310 -10.28 12.16 20.21
N TYR A 311 -10.09 13.14 19.32
CA TYR A 311 -10.72 14.47 19.38
C TYR A 311 -11.97 14.63 18.53
N GLY A 312 -12.55 13.57 18.06
CA GLY A 312 -13.80 13.68 17.36
C GLY A 312 -14.09 12.56 16.41
N LEU A 313 -15.25 12.67 15.78
CA LEU A 313 -15.71 11.79 14.74
C LEU A 313 -15.58 12.51 13.41
N GLN A 314 -15.02 11.86 12.43
CA GLN A 314 -14.90 12.38 11.08
C GLN A 314 -15.88 11.67 10.14
N GLU A 315 -16.66 12.44 9.38
CA GLU A 315 -17.58 11.93 8.38
C GLU A 315 -16.86 11.62 7.08
N LEU A 316 -16.96 10.39 6.58
CA LEU A 316 -16.36 10.01 5.31
C LEU A 316 -17.28 9.09 4.51
N PRO A 317 -17.34 9.24 3.17
CA PRO A 317 -18.12 8.37 2.28
C PRO A 317 -17.44 7.00 2.02
N HIS A 318 -16.70 6.47 2.96
CA HIS A 318 -15.78 5.35 2.78
C HIS A 318 -16.47 3.98 2.58
N PHE A 319 -17.73 3.84 2.96
CA PHE A 319 -18.51 2.66 2.66
C PHE A 319 -19.05 2.64 1.22
N TYR A 320 -19.16 3.81 0.59
CA TYR A 320 -19.70 3.89 -0.75
C TYR A 320 -18.77 3.23 -1.77
N VAL A 321 -19.34 2.37 -2.61
CA VAL A 321 -18.63 1.66 -3.69
C VAL A 321 -19.15 2.09 -5.06
N ALA A 322 -20.46 1.91 -5.32
CA ALA A 322 -21.06 2.33 -6.59
C ALA A 322 -22.59 2.32 -6.55
N TRP A 323 -23.22 3.38 -7.03
CA TRP A 323 -24.67 3.50 -7.13
C TRP A 323 -25.34 2.43 -8.01
N PHE A 324 -24.64 1.92 -9.02
CA PHE A 324 -25.19 0.94 -9.96
C PHE A 324 -25.32 -0.47 -9.37
N LEU A 325 -24.87 -0.70 -8.16
CA LEU A 325 -25.17 -1.91 -7.39
C LEU A 325 -26.71 -2.08 -7.24
N LEU A 326 -27.43 -0.97 -7.01
CA LEU A 326 -28.89 -1.00 -6.83
C LEU A 326 -29.64 -1.50 -8.08
N PRO A 327 -29.46 -0.94 -9.29
CA PRO A 327 -30.14 -1.48 -10.45
C PRO A 327 -29.70 -2.90 -10.81
N VAL A 328 -28.46 -3.30 -10.50
CA VAL A 328 -28.05 -4.70 -10.66
C VAL A 328 -28.80 -5.58 -9.69
N LEU A 329 -28.89 -5.22 -8.42
CA LEU A 329 -29.63 -6.00 -7.41
C LEU A 329 -31.12 -6.14 -7.78
N VAL A 330 -31.76 -5.07 -8.25
CA VAL A 330 -33.22 -5.01 -8.43
C VAL A 330 -33.65 -5.47 -9.82
N PHE A 331 -32.99 -5.02 -10.89
CA PHE A 331 -33.44 -5.22 -12.27
C PHE A 331 -32.72 -6.34 -13.02
N TRP A 332 -31.60 -6.85 -12.51
CA TRP A 332 -30.84 -7.89 -13.18
C TRP A 332 -31.58 -9.25 -13.21
N ARG A 333 -31.37 -10.00 -14.28
CA ARG A 333 -31.78 -11.37 -14.48
C ARG A 333 -30.67 -12.15 -15.20
N PRO A 334 -30.48 -13.44 -14.92
CA PRO A 334 -29.57 -14.24 -15.69
C PRO A 334 -30.00 -14.28 -17.17
N ALA A 335 -29.03 -14.23 -18.07
CA ALA A 335 -29.30 -14.53 -19.47
C ALA A 335 -29.60 -16.03 -19.62
N PRO A 336 -30.47 -16.43 -20.58
CA PRO A 336 -30.69 -17.83 -20.86
C PRO A 336 -29.38 -18.46 -21.38
N GLY A 337 -29.10 -19.68 -20.92
CA GLY A 337 -27.92 -20.44 -21.30
C GLY A 337 -27.08 -20.90 -20.10
N VAL A 338 -26.12 -21.79 -20.38
CA VAL A 338 -25.21 -22.31 -19.36
C VAL A 338 -24.02 -21.36 -19.22
N VAL A 339 -23.76 -20.92 -17.99
CA VAL A 339 -22.55 -20.13 -17.69
C VAL A 339 -21.31 -20.99 -17.93
N PRO A 340 -20.35 -20.54 -18.77
CA PRO A 340 -19.15 -21.31 -19.05
C PRO A 340 -18.34 -21.66 -17.80
N ALA A 341 -17.72 -22.84 -17.75
CA ALA A 341 -17.02 -23.33 -16.58
C ALA A 341 -15.91 -22.38 -16.10
N HIS A 342 -15.20 -21.71 -17.01
CA HIS A 342 -14.18 -20.71 -16.66
C HIS A 342 -14.78 -19.47 -15.98
N VAL A 343 -15.97 -19.03 -16.39
CA VAL A 343 -16.69 -17.91 -15.75
C VAL A 343 -17.18 -18.32 -14.36
N ARG A 344 -17.69 -19.56 -14.22
CA ARG A 344 -18.09 -20.10 -12.92
C ARG A 344 -16.91 -20.17 -11.95
N ALA A 345 -15.75 -20.66 -12.41
CA ALA A 345 -14.54 -20.69 -11.57
C ALA A 345 -14.14 -19.30 -11.07
N LEU A 346 -14.13 -18.31 -11.96
CA LEU A 346 -13.85 -16.93 -11.57
C LEU A 346 -14.91 -16.37 -10.62
N GLY A 347 -16.20 -16.65 -10.87
CA GLY A 347 -17.29 -16.23 -10.00
C GLY A 347 -17.18 -16.81 -8.60
N ILE A 348 -16.88 -18.11 -8.45
CA ILE A 348 -16.67 -18.76 -7.15
C ILE A 348 -15.52 -18.11 -6.39
N ALA A 349 -14.35 -17.89 -7.04
CA ALA A 349 -13.21 -17.23 -6.43
C ALA A 349 -13.56 -15.80 -5.98
N THR A 350 -14.24 -15.04 -6.85
CA THR A 350 -14.63 -13.64 -6.56
C THR A 350 -15.58 -13.55 -5.37
N VAL A 351 -16.64 -14.36 -5.33
CA VAL A 351 -17.62 -14.35 -4.23
C VAL A 351 -16.96 -14.84 -2.94
N GLY A 352 -16.12 -15.88 -3.00
CA GLY A 352 -15.37 -16.36 -1.84
C GLY A 352 -14.52 -15.25 -1.22
N LEU A 353 -13.78 -14.50 -2.04
CA LEU A 353 -12.96 -13.39 -1.56
C LEU A 353 -13.79 -12.18 -1.10
N LEU A 354 -14.91 -11.90 -1.74
CA LEU A 354 -15.85 -10.89 -1.24
C LEU A 354 -16.32 -11.21 0.19
N LEU A 355 -16.71 -12.46 0.45
CA LEU A 355 -17.15 -12.88 1.78
C LEU A 355 -15.99 -12.81 2.80
N VAL A 356 -14.80 -13.31 2.46
CA VAL A 356 -13.64 -13.29 3.35
C VAL A 356 -13.24 -11.84 3.69
N THR A 357 -13.19 -10.94 2.71
CA THR A 357 -12.78 -9.56 2.94
C THR A 357 -13.89 -8.73 3.62
N ALA A 358 -15.15 -9.00 3.35
CA ALA A 358 -16.27 -8.37 4.07
C ALA A 358 -16.30 -8.80 5.54
N LEU A 359 -16.12 -10.09 5.82
CA LEU A 359 -15.99 -10.59 7.20
C LEU A 359 -14.74 -10.04 7.88
N GLY A 360 -13.62 -9.90 7.13
CA GLY A 360 -12.41 -9.26 7.64
C GLY A 360 -12.65 -7.82 8.08
N ALA A 361 -13.51 -7.07 7.38
CA ALA A 361 -13.83 -5.68 7.74
C ALA A 361 -14.65 -5.56 9.04
N LEU A 362 -15.36 -6.62 9.43
CA LEU A 362 -16.19 -6.67 10.63
C LEU A 362 -15.41 -7.00 11.92
N GLY A 363 -14.13 -7.17 11.85
CA GLY A 363 -13.29 -7.40 13.04
C GLY A 363 -12.54 -8.73 13.04
N PRO A 364 -11.77 -9.05 14.09
CA PRO A 364 -11.48 -8.25 15.28
C PRO A 364 -10.61 -7.01 14.96
N GLU A 365 -10.54 -6.06 15.90
CA GLU A 365 -9.79 -4.81 15.78
C GLU A 365 -8.30 -5.04 15.48
N ARG A 366 -7.73 -6.05 16.12
CA ARG A 366 -6.32 -6.42 15.96
C ARG A 366 -6.16 -7.94 15.82
N VAL A 367 -5.36 -8.35 14.85
CA VAL A 367 -4.90 -9.73 14.68
C VAL A 367 -3.40 -9.69 14.45
N LEU A 368 -2.61 -10.08 15.46
CA LEU A 368 -1.14 -9.97 15.42
C LEU A 368 -0.69 -8.52 15.14
N VAL A 369 0.13 -8.33 14.10
CA VAL A 369 0.57 -7.00 13.66
C VAL A 369 -0.47 -6.27 12.79
N PHE A 370 -1.52 -6.96 12.35
CA PHE A 370 -2.60 -6.37 11.58
C PHE A 370 -3.60 -5.70 12.51
N ARG A 371 -3.89 -4.43 12.25
CA ARG A 371 -4.90 -3.65 12.96
C ARG A 371 -5.79 -2.93 11.95
N PHE A 372 -6.92 -2.41 12.41
CA PHE A 372 -7.86 -1.63 11.61
C PHE A 372 -8.54 -2.45 10.51
N PRO A 373 -9.54 -3.28 10.86
CA PRO A 373 -10.28 -4.14 9.94
C PRO A 373 -10.90 -3.40 8.76
N THR A 374 -11.24 -2.11 8.92
CA THR A 374 -11.73 -1.27 7.81
C THR A 374 -10.81 -1.26 6.59
N ARG A 375 -9.53 -1.59 6.76
CA ARG A 375 -8.58 -1.75 5.63
C ARG A 375 -9.03 -2.82 4.63
N PHE A 376 -9.86 -3.78 5.04
CA PHE A 376 -10.47 -4.75 4.13
C PHE A 376 -11.55 -4.15 3.21
N LEU A 377 -12.12 -2.96 3.51
CA LEU A 377 -13.13 -2.31 2.68
C LEU A 377 -12.65 -2.07 1.25
N GLN A 378 -11.37 -1.75 1.06
CA GLN A 378 -10.76 -1.59 -0.24
C GLN A 378 -10.88 -2.84 -1.11
N PHE A 379 -10.59 -4.00 -0.52
CA PHE A 379 -10.63 -5.29 -1.20
C PHE A 379 -12.06 -5.81 -1.37
N SER A 380 -12.91 -5.67 -0.35
CA SER A 380 -14.32 -6.09 -0.44
C SER A 380 -15.08 -5.27 -1.48
N GLY A 381 -14.84 -3.95 -1.56
CA GLY A 381 -15.39 -3.10 -2.61
C GLY A 381 -14.95 -3.54 -4.01
N PHE A 382 -13.67 -3.87 -4.18
CA PHE A 382 -13.16 -4.40 -5.45
C PHE A 382 -13.80 -5.74 -5.85
N PHE A 383 -13.88 -6.71 -4.94
CA PHE A 383 -14.48 -8.00 -5.24
C PHE A 383 -16.00 -7.91 -5.44
N LEU A 384 -16.68 -7.00 -4.75
CA LEU A 384 -18.08 -6.68 -5.00
C LEU A 384 -18.27 -6.14 -6.43
N LEU A 385 -17.45 -5.18 -6.84
CA LEU A 385 -17.48 -4.64 -8.21
C LEU A 385 -17.16 -5.70 -9.25
N LEU A 386 -16.19 -6.59 -8.99
CA LEU A 386 -15.85 -7.69 -9.90
C LEU A 386 -17.00 -8.71 -10.00
N ALA A 387 -17.65 -9.04 -8.89
CA ALA A 387 -18.85 -9.89 -8.90
C ALA A 387 -19.98 -9.26 -9.75
N VAL A 388 -20.23 -7.98 -9.55
CA VAL A 388 -21.20 -7.22 -10.36
C VAL A 388 -20.80 -7.18 -11.84
N ALA A 389 -19.52 -6.99 -12.14
CA ALA A 389 -19.03 -7.02 -13.52
C ALA A 389 -19.32 -8.38 -14.20
N LEU A 390 -19.12 -9.49 -13.49
CA LEU A 390 -19.45 -10.83 -13.99
C LEU A 390 -20.97 -11.00 -14.17
N LEU A 391 -21.79 -10.52 -13.25
CA LEU A 391 -23.25 -10.55 -13.39
C LEU A 391 -23.71 -9.75 -14.60
N VAL A 392 -23.25 -8.52 -14.75
CA VAL A 392 -23.60 -7.63 -15.88
C VAL A 392 -23.20 -8.23 -17.22
N ALA A 393 -22.00 -8.83 -17.32
CA ALA A 393 -21.51 -9.44 -18.54
C ALA A 393 -22.36 -10.66 -18.99
N HIS A 394 -23.04 -11.35 -18.04
CA HIS A 394 -23.77 -12.59 -18.30
C HIS A 394 -25.27 -12.50 -17.99
N GLY A 395 -25.78 -11.27 -17.85
CA GLY A 395 -27.19 -11.02 -17.53
C GLY A 395 -27.86 -10.01 -18.43
N ARG A 396 -29.09 -9.70 -18.09
CA ARG A 396 -29.92 -8.68 -18.72
C ARG A 396 -30.71 -7.92 -17.67
N PHE A 397 -31.04 -6.67 -17.96
CA PHE A 397 -31.90 -5.87 -17.10
C PHE A 397 -33.34 -6.00 -17.56
N THR A 398 -34.25 -6.18 -16.60
CA THR A 398 -35.70 -6.28 -16.87
C THR A 398 -36.46 -5.39 -15.90
N PHE A 399 -37.20 -4.43 -16.43
CA PHE A 399 -38.02 -3.53 -15.65
C PHE A 399 -39.40 -4.15 -15.36
N SER A 400 -39.91 -3.87 -14.16
CA SER A 400 -41.34 -4.07 -13.82
C SER A 400 -41.72 -3.07 -12.72
N ARG A 401 -43.03 -2.72 -12.65
CA ARG A 401 -43.56 -1.83 -11.60
C ARG A 401 -43.26 -2.34 -10.20
N ARG A 402 -43.37 -3.66 -9.99
CA ARG A 402 -43.05 -4.28 -8.68
C ARG A 402 -41.55 -4.06 -8.29
N ARG A 403 -40.67 -4.20 -9.25
CA ARG A 403 -39.21 -3.97 -9.03
C ARG A 403 -38.89 -2.50 -8.80
N ALA A 404 -39.59 -1.60 -9.51
CA ALA A 404 -39.45 -0.16 -9.25
C ALA A 404 -39.93 0.20 -7.83
N ALA A 405 -41.01 -0.42 -7.37
CA ALA A 405 -41.46 -0.24 -5.98
C ALA A 405 -40.46 -0.79 -4.94
N VAL A 406 -39.80 -1.94 -5.22
CA VAL A 406 -38.72 -2.46 -4.36
C VAL A 406 -37.54 -1.46 -4.35
N LEU A 407 -37.13 -0.93 -5.51
CA LEU A 407 -36.09 0.08 -5.57
C LEU A 407 -36.43 1.31 -4.72
N ALA A 408 -37.66 1.82 -4.86
CA ALA A 408 -38.11 2.97 -4.08
C ALA A 408 -38.08 2.70 -2.58
N GLY A 409 -38.47 1.50 -2.15
CA GLY A 409 -38.38 1.06 -0.75
C GLY A 409 -36.94 1.01 -0.22
N VAL A 410 -36.02 0.47 -1.02
CA VAL A 410 -34.57 0.43 -0.66
C VAL A 410 -33.99 1.83 -0.57
N LEU A 411 -34.26 2.69 -1.54
CA LEU A 411 -33.78 4.07 -1.53
C LEU A 411 -34.34 4.87 -0.35
N LEU A 412 -35.63 4.68 -0.04
CA LEU A 412 -36.25 5.32 1.12
C LEU A 412 -35.58 4.85 2.43
N LEU A 413 -35.33 3.55 2.58
CA LEU A 413 -34.66 3.01 3.76
C LEU A 413 -33.23 3.55 3.89
N GLN A 414 -32.46 3.60 2.79
CA GLN A 414 -31.12 4.19 2.78
C GLN A 414 -31.17 5.68 3.14
N ALA A 415 -32.09 6.45 2.58
CA ALA A 415 -32.24 7.87 2.88
C ALA A 415 -32.59 8.11 4.36
N VAL A 416 -33.48 7.28 4.94
CA VAL A 416 -33.84 7.36 6.37
C VAL A 416 -32.62 7.07 7.25
N ASN A 417 -31.86 6.01 6.95
CA ASN A 417 -30.64 5.70 7.69
C ASN A 417 -29.59 6.81 7.56
N ALA A 418 -29.40 7.35 6.36
CA ALA A 418 -28.47 8.46 6.15
C ALA A 418 -28.90 9.71 6.92
N LEU A 419 -30.21 10.02 6.98
CA LEU A 419 -30.75 11.12 7.78
C LEU A 419 -30.60 10.91 9.30
N GLN A 420 -30.71 9.65 9.76
CA GLN A 420 -30.46 9.34 11.16
C GLN A 420 -28.99 9.53 11.54
N ALA A 421 -28.08 9.14 10.64
CA ALA A 421 -26.65 9.32 10.84
C ALA A 421 -26.23 10.81 10.75
N HIS A 422 -26.88 11.59 9.87
CA HIS A 422 -26.51 12.97 9.55
C HIS A 422 -27.73 13.88 9.42
N PRO A 423 -28.38 14.24 10.50
CA PRO A 423 -29.60 15.06 10.46
C PRO A 423 -29.33 16.49 9.91
N ASP A 424 -28.10 16.98 9.99
CA ASP A 424 -27.72 18.32 9.54
C ASP A 424 -27.54 18.47 8.03
N GLY A 425 -27.57 17.36 7.29
CA GLY A 425 -27.36 17.32 5.84
C GLY A 425 -28.57 16.90 4.97
N PRO A 426 -29.85 17.27 5.28
CA PRO A 426 -30.99 16.70 4.60
C PRO A 426 -31.01 17.02 3.10
N GLY A 427 -30.58 18.22 2.69
CA GLY A 427 -30.52 18.62 1.29
C GLY A 427 -29.55 17.76 0.47
N ARG A 428 -28.37 17.45 1.02
CA ARG A 428 -27.39 16.55 0.42
C ARG A 428 -28.00 15.15 0.25
N ILE A 429 -28.60 14.61 1.29
CA ILE A 429 -29.14 13.23 1.30
C ILE A 429 -30.27 13.11 0.29
N VAL A 430 -31.24 14.02 0.32
CA VAL A 430 -32.36 14.02 -0.63
C VAL A 430 -31.87 14.20 -2.07
N GLY A 431 -30.94 15.13 -2.31
CA GLY A 431 -30.37 15.38 -3.63
C GLY A 431 -29.63 14.17 -4.22
N LEU A 432 -28.76 13.54 -3.44
CA LEU A 432 -28.02 12.34 -3.88
C LEU A 432 -28.94 11.13 -4.06
N THR A 433 -29.90 10.92 -3.16
CA THR A 433 -30.90 9.84 -3.29
C THR A 433 -31.77 10.04 -4.55
N ALA A 434 -32.21 11.25 -4.82
CA ALA A 434 -32.97 11.58 -6.03
C ALA A 434 -32.13 11.35 -7.31
N LEU A 435 -30.87 11.78 -7.32
CA LEU A 435 -29.95 11.51 -8.42
C LEU A 435 -29.80 10.02 -8.67
N VAL A 436 -29.53 9.22 -7.64
CA VAL A 436 -29.41 7.77 -7.75
C VAL A 436 -30.71 7.14 -8.24
N ALA A 437 -31.89 7.60 -7.75
CA ALA A 437 -33.18 7.12 -8.21
C ALA A 437 -33.37 7.35 -9.73
N VAL A 438 -33.08 8.55 -10.22
CA VAL A 438 -33.16 8.88 -11.66
C VAL A 438 -32.21 7.99 -12.48
N LEU A 439 -30.97 7.83 -12.04
CA LEU A 439 -29.99 6.97 -12.71
C LEU A 439 -30.42 5.50 -12.74
N CYS A 440 -30.93 4.98 -11.64
CA CYS A 440 -31.46 3.61 -11.55
C CYS A 440 -32.63 3.37 -12.49
N LEU A 441 -33.56 4.33 -12.55
CA LEU A 441 -34.68 4.28 -13.48
C LEU A 441 -34.22 4.33 -14.95
N ALA A 442 -33.22 5.17 -15.26
CA ALA A 442 -32.65 5.26 -16.62
C ALA A 442 -32.00 3.94 -17.06
N VAL A 443 -31.36 3.20 -16.14
CA VAL A 443 -30.79 1.85 -16.41
C VAL A 443 -31.88 0.80 -16.55
N GLY A 444 -32.92 0.88 -15.74
CA GLY A 444 -34.04 -0.07 -15.72
C GLY A 444 -35.08 0.17 -16.80
N ALA A 445 -35.18 1.40 -17.35
CA ALA A 445 -36.27 1.77 -18.25
C ALA A 445 -36.39 0.81 -19.44
N PRO A 446 -37.61 0.35 -19.74
CA PRO A 446 -37.83 -0.50 -20.90
C PRO A 446 -37.52 0.29 -22.17
N ARG A 447 -36.92 -0.41 -23.14
CA ARG A 447 -36.87 0.10 -24.50
C ARG A 447 -38.31 0.23 -24.99
N VAL A 448 -38.88 1.42 -24.88
CA VAL A 448 -40.12 1.74 -25.57
C VAL A 448 -39.76 1.87 -27.05
N ALA A 449 -39.74 0.74 -27.74
CA ALA A 449 -39.91 0.71 -29.17
C ALA A 449 -41.39 1.11 -29.43
N GLY A 450 -41.68 2.39 -29.36
CA GLY A 450 -42.99 2.92 -29.76
C GLY A 450 -43.11 2.81 -31.26
N PRO A 451 -44.21 2.26 -31.78
CA PRO A 451 -44.51 2.32 -33.21
C PRO A 451 -45.08 3.67 -33.67
N SER A 452 -44.94 4.73 -32.92
CA SER A 452 -45.52 6.04 -33.27
C SER A 452 -44.45 7.12 -33.48
N GLY A 453 -44.26 7.43 -34.66
CA GLY A 453 -43.62 8.46 -35.48
C GLY A 453 -43.32 9.86 -34.96
N GLY A 454 -42.71 10.02 -33.82
CA GLY A 454 -42.11 11.27 -33.36
C GLY A 454 -40.59 11.18 -33.42
N ARG A 455 -40.00 11.52 -34.56
CA ARG A 455 -38.54 11.41 -34.77
C ARG A 455 -37.82 12.64 -34.20
N LEU A 456 -37.46 12.60 -32.93
CA LEU A 456 -36.22 13.25 -32.50
C LEU A 456 -35.05 12.48 -33.15
N ARG A 457 -34.48 13.04 -34.21
CA ARG A 457 -33.27 12.46 -34.84
C ARG A 457 -32.08 12.67 -33.92
N LEU A 458 -31.88 11.73 -32.98
CA LEU A 458 -30.64 11.65 -32.24
C LEU A 458 -29.49 11.33 -33.23
N PRO A 459 -28.30 11.93 -33.08
CA PRO A 459 -27.12 11.59 -33.88
C PRO A 459 -26.90 10.07 -33.92
N ALA A 460 -26.50 9.53 -35.06
CA ALA A 460 -26.38 8.08 -35.30
C ALA A 460 -25.47 7.37 -34.27
N TRP A 461 -24.52 8.06 -33.70
CA TRP A 461 -23.65 7.51 -32.64
C TRP A 461 -24.36 7.38 -31.29
N LEU A 462 -25.36 8.24 -30.98
CA LEU A 462 -26.22 8.09 -29.78
C LEU A 462 -27.32 7.05 -30.01
N ALA A 463 -27.76 6.83 -31.22
CA ALA A 463 -28.75 5.81 -31.55
C ALA A 463 -28.18 4.38 -31.49
N SER A 464 -26.87 4.21 -31.63
CA SER A 464 -26.17 2.93 -31.53
C SER A 464 -25.77 2.53 -30.10
N THR A 465 -25.68 3.47 -29.17
CA THR A 465 -25.42 3.26 -27.75
C THR A 465 -26.73 3.16 -26.99
N ARG A 466 -26.89 2.13 -26.18
CA ARG A 466 -28.07 2.01 -25.33
C ARG A 466 -28.08 3.18 -24.35
N ALA A 467 -29.19 3.92 -24.24
CA ALA A 467 -29.32 5.03 -23.30
C ALA A 467 -28.94 4.62 -21.85
N SER A 468 -29.23 3.36 -21.48
CA SER A 468 -28.80 2.76 -20.22
C SER A 468 -27.28 2.69 -20.05
N ASP A 469 -26.52 2.41 -21.15
CA ASP A 469 -25.07 2.32 -21.07
C ASP A 469 -24.45 3.70 -20.85
N VAL A 470 -24.99 4.73 -21.51
CA VAL A 470 -24.58 6.14 -21.31
C VAL A 470 -24.89 6.58 -19.88
N ALA A 471 -26.10 6.27 -19.39
CA ALA A 471 -26.52 6.60 -18.02
C ALA A 471 -25.58 6.00 -16.96
N VAL A 472 -25.13 4.74 -17.16
CA VAL A 472 -24.22 4.10 -16.23
C VAL A 472 -22.85 4.79 -16.21
N ALA A 473 -22.23 5.01 -17.38
CA ALA A 473 -20.91 5.63 -17.44
C ALA A 473 -20.93 7.08 -16.91
N LEU A 474 -21.82 7.91 -17.47
CA LEU A 474 -21.93 9.33 -17.11
C LEU A 474 -22.42 9.48 -15.65
N GLY A 475 -23.42 8.69 -15.24
CA GLY A 475 -23.92 8.72 -13.87
C GLY A 475 -22.84 8.37 -12.85
N THR A 476 -21.95 7.40 -13.14
CA THR A 476 -20.84 7.09 -12.24
C THR A 476 -19.86 8.27 -12.14
N VAL A 477 -19.50 8.88 -13.25
CA VAL A 477 -18.62 10.07 -13.25
C VAL A 477 -19.27 11.21 -12.45
N VAL A 478 -20.54 11.49 -12.69
CA VAL A 478 -21.29 12.57 -12.00
C VAL A 478 -21.38 12.30 -10.50
N VAL A 479 -21.77 11.09 -10.08
CA VAL A 479 -21.87 10.76 -8.65
C VAL A 479 -20.51 10.87 -7.97
N MET A 480 -19.43 10.32 -8.57
CA MET A 480 -18.08 10.42 -8.01
C MET A 480 -17.60 11.88 -7.94
N ALA A 481 -17.89 12.68 -8.96
CA ALA A 481 -17.57 14.12 -8.95
C ALA A 481 -18.33 14.86 -7.85
N VAL A 482 -19.61 14.57 -7.66
CA VAL A 482 -20.42 15.18 -6.60
C VAL A 482 -19.90 14.80 -5.22
N VAL A 483 -19.57 13.51 -5.00
CA VAL A 483 -18.95 13.06 -3.74
C VAL A 483 -17.63 13.78 -3.50
N ALA A 484 -16.77 13.89 -4.51
CA ALA A 484 -15.49 14.59 -4.41
C ALA A 484 -15.67 16.11 -4.13
N LEU A 485 -16.67 16.73 -4.75
CA LEU A 485 -16.95 18.16 -4.54
C LEU A 485 -17.55 18.45 -3.16
N LEU A 486 -18.38 17.54 -2.64
CA LEU A 486 -18.98 17.70 -1.32
C LEU A 486 -17.97 17.41 -0.19
N HIS A 487 -17.03 16.51 -0.43
CA HIS A 487 -16.06 16.09 0.59
C HIS A 487 -14.62 16.05 0.01
N PRO A 488 -13.96 17.18 -0.17
CA PRO A 488 -12.63 17.25 -0.79
C PRO A 488 -11.47 16.89 0.16
N MET A 489 -11.76 16.58 1.42
CA MET A 489 -10.74 16.29 2.43
C MET A 489 -10.44 14.80 2.48
N ALA A 490 -9.16 14.45 2.53
CA ALA A 490 -8.74 13.09 2.89
C ALA A 490 -9.09 12.80 4.35
N ARG A 491 -9.20 11.51 4.71
CA ARG A 491 -9.08 11.14 6.10
C ARG A 491 -7.62 11.26 6.51
N GLY A 492 -7.38 11.88 7.61
CA GLY A 492 -6.07 12.13 8.14
C GLY A 492 -5.98 13.53 8.67
N TYR A 493 -5.01 13.72 9.51
CA TYR A 493 -4.77 14.98 10.15
C TYR A 493 -3.82 15.82 9.32
N ASP A 494 -4.10 17.10 9.14
CA ASP A 494 -3.12 18.02 8.58
C ASP A 494 -2.31 18.59 9.74
N TRP A 495 -1.12 18.04 9.94
CA TRP A 495 -0.19 18.52 10.96
C TRP A 495 0.31 19.95 10.68
N GLY A 496 0.04 20.47 9.48
CA GLY A 496 0.45 21.81 9.10
C GLY A 496 1.94 21.94 8.73
N PHE A 497 2.72 20.84 8.69
CA PHE A 497 4.12 20.93 8.27
C PHE A 497 4.23 21.53 6.86
N PRO A 498 5.16 22.48 6.62
CA PRO A 498 5.31 23.14 5.34
C PRO A 498 5.45 22.15 4.19
N HIS A 499 4.77 22.40 3.09
CA HIS A 499 4.94 21.60 1.86
C HIS A 499 5.98 22.21 0.91
N ASP A 500 6.19 23.52 0.97
CA ASP A 500 7.28 24.22 0.27
C ASP A 500 8.55 24.11 1.11
N LEU A 501 9.43 23.20 0.72
CA LEU A 501 10.64 22.88 1.45
C LEU A 501 11.70 24.01 1.35
N THR A 502 11.55 24.96 0.42
CA THR A 502 12.43 26.12 0.33
C THR A 502 12.27 27.10 1.48
N THR A 503 11.14 27.02 2.18
CA THR A 503 10.83 27.83 3.37
C THR A 503 11.30 27.20 4.69
N VAL A 504 11.83 25.98 4.63
CA VAL A 504 12.24 25.20 5.80
C VAL A 504 13.77 25.22 5.93
N GLU A 505 14.29 25.97 6.88
CA GLU A 505 15.73 25.99 7.14
C GLU A 505 16.15 24.80 8.01
N PRO A 506 17.27 24.12 7.70
CA PRO A 506 17.83 23.09 8.57
C PRO A 506 18.23 23.67 9.94
N LEU A 507 17.75 23.03 11.02
CA LEU A 507 18.04 23.46 12.39
C LEU A 507 19.33 22.86 12.95
N SER A 508 19.81 21.76 12.35
CA SER A 508 21.08 21.12 12.68
C SER A 508 21.81 20.63 11.41
N GLN A 509 23.15 20.75 11.43
CA GLN A 509 24.03 20.24 10.38
C GLN A 509 25.16 19.36 10.96
N ARG A 510 25.03 18.93 12.22
CA ARG A 510 26.06 18.19 12.96
C ARG A 510 25.66 16.72 13.16
N ASP A 511 25.98 16.18 14.34
CA ASP A 511 25.58 14.84 14.77
C ASP A 511 24.04 14.75 14.96
N TYR A 512 23.52 13.95 15.86
CA TYR A 512 22.08 13.77 15.94
C TYR A 512 21.38 14.82 16.82
N THR A 513 20.23 15.28 16.34
CA THR A 513 19.27 16.05 17.12
C THR A 513 18.22 15.13 17.74
N LEU A 514 17.95 15.30 19.04
CA LEU A 514 16.81 14.71 19.71
C LEU A 514 15.70 15.76 19.85
N TRP A 515 14.53 15.46 19.32
CA TRP A 515 13.34 16.30 19.43
C TRP A 515 12.52 15.85 20.62
N PHE A 516 12.55 16.60 21.71
CA PHE A 516 11.82 16.27 22.92
C PHE A 516 10.49 17.02 22.99
N GLY A 517 9.45 16.35 22.52
CA GLY A 517 8.11 16.90 22.42
C GLY A 517 7.16 15.93 21.74
N SER A 518 5.98 16.42 21.42
CA SER A 518 5.02 15.70 20.60
C SER A 518 4.43 16.64 19.55
N TYR A 519 3.53 16.15 18.71
CA TYR A 519 2.62 16.97 17.90
C TYR A 519 1.71 17.88 18.76
N ALA A 520 1.91 17.89 20.04
CA ALA A 520 1.05 18.41 21.09
C ALA A 520 0.53 19.84 20.94
N PRO A 521 1.17 20.77 20.21
CA PRO A 521 0.51 22.02 19.93
C PRO A 521 -0.84 21.84 19.22
N LEU A 522 -0.99 20.71 18.50
CA LEU A 522 -2.18 20.39 17.72
C LEU A 522 -3.13 19.43 18.46
N ASP A 523 -2.58 18.60 19.37
CA ASP A 523 -3.33 17.55 20.07
C ASP A 523 -4.15 18.05 21.26
N ARG A 524 -3.88 19.26 21.75
CA ARG A 524 -4.57 19.84 22.92
C ARG A 524 -5.04 21.26 22.65
N PRO A 525 -6.21 21.43 22.00
CA PRO A 525 -6.79 22.74 21.82
C PRO A 525 -6.99 23.40 23.20
N GLY A 526 -6.23 24.44 23.53
CA GLY A 526 -6.25 25.16 24.78
C GLY A 526 -4.92 25.24 25.51
N GLU A 527 -3.92 24.45 25.14
CA GLU A 527 -2.56 24.59 25.69
C GLU A 527 -1.67 25.52 24.85
N LEU A 528 -2.06 25.81 23.58
CA LEU A 528 -1.45 26.89 22.81
C LEU A 528 -2.35 28.12 22.76
N PRO A 529 -1.76 29.32 22.83
CA PRO A 529 -2.51 30.57 22.92
C PRO A 529 -3.21 31.01 21.63
N SER A 530 -3.08 30.31 20.48
CA SER A 530 -3.76 30.75 19.24
C SER A 530 -3.77 29.68 18.11
N PRO A 531 -4.75 29.76 17.15
CA PRO A 531 -4.85 28.83 16.06
C PRO A 531 -3.85 29.09 14.91
N VAL A 532 -3.75 28.18 14.00
CA VAL A 532 -3.12 28.11 12.64
C VAL A 532 -1.90 28.99 12.32
N ASP A 533 -1.85 30.28 12.66
CA ASP A 533 -0.68 31.15 12.39
C ASP A 533 0.55 30.73 13.22
N ASP A 534 0.34 30.11 14.38
CA ASP A 534 1.40 29.63 15.27
C ASP A 534 1.97 28.25 14.83
N VAL A 535 1.26 27.49 13.98
CA VAL A 535 1.71 26.16 13.53
C VAL A 535 2.92 26.27 12.61
N ALA A 536 2.94 27.24 11.70
CA ALA A 536 4.10 27.47 10.81
C ALA A 536 5.32 27.91 11.64
N ASP A 537 5.14 28.79 12.62
CA ASP A 537 6.20 29.23 13.53
C ASP A 537 6.70 28.06 14.39
N PHE A 538 5.80 27.19 14.86
CA PHE A 538 6.19 25.98 15.58
C PHE A 538 7.10 25.07 14.75
N TYR A 539 6.73 24.80 13.49
CA TYR A 539 7.55 23.96 12.61
C TYR A 539 8.81 24.67 12.06
N ALA A 540 8.92 25.97 12.21
CA ALA A 540 10.19 26.64 12.01
C ALA A 540 11.23 26.26 13.10
N GLU A 541 10.74 25.85 14.30
CA GLU A 541 11.57 25.53 15.46
C GLU A 541 11.59 24.04 15.84
N TYR A 542 10.68 23.20 15.32
CA TYR A 542 10.49 21.80 15.71
C TYR A 542 10.25 20.87 14.51
N ARG A 543 10.83 19.67 14.55
CA ARG A 543 10.66 18.62 13.52
C ARG A 543 10.02 17.38 14.12
N PRO A 544 8.72 17.16 13.91
CA PRO A 544 8.07 15.95 14.37
C PRO A 544 8.41 14.75 13.50
N SER A 545 8.35 13.56 14.06
CA SER A 545 8.48 12.28 13.35
C SER A 545 9.73 12.19 12.46
N SER A 546 9.57 11.95 11.17
CA SER A 546 10.66 11.84 10.19
C SER A 546 10.86 13.11 9.35
N THR A 547 10.19 14.23 9.69
CA THR A 547 10.16 15.42 8.84
C THR A 547 11.51 16.11 8.67
N GLY A 548 12.46 15.97 9.60
CA GLY A 548 13.83 16.47 9.46
C GLY A 548 14.56 15.89 8.24
N LEU A 549 14.22 14.65 7.84
CA LEU A 549 14.77 14.02 6.64
C LEU A 549 14.45 14.80 5.35
N LEU A 550 13.34 15.54 5.31
CA LEU A 550 12.98 16.36 4.14
C LEU A 550 14.04 17.42 3.83
N VAL A 551 14.68 17.94 4.86
CA VAL A 551 15.72 18.97 4.75
C VAL A 551 17.13 18.46 5.03
N GLY A 552 17.31 17.15 5.16
CA GLY A 552 18.63 16.51 5.34
C GLY A 552 19.19 16.62 6.76
N GLU A 553 18.33 16.78 7.77
CA GLU A 553 18.74 16.77 9.18
C GLU A 553 18.92 15.36 9.71
N ARG A 554 19.90 15.17 10.60
CA ARG A 554 20.10 13.94 11.36
C ARG A 554 19.33 13.99 12.67
N GLN A 555 18.58 12.93 12.94
CA GLN A 555 17.72 12.90 14.13
C GLN A 555 17.62 11.51 14.76
N VAL A 556 17.36 11.49 16.08
CA VAL A 556 17.05 10.25 16.79
C VAL A 556 15.61 9.83 16.54
N ASN A 557 14.69 10.80 16.60
CA ASN A 557 13.27 10.58 16.37
C ASN A 557 13.00 10.08 14.94
N GLY A 558 11.87 9.43 14.75
CA GLY A 558 11.40 8.99 13.45
C GLY A 558 10.14 8.15 13.63
N TYR A 559 9.21 8.22 12.69
CA TYR A 559 8.03 7.38 12.68
C TYR A 559 8.42 5.93 12.39
N SER A 560 8.09 5.01 13.28
CA SER A 560 8.30 3.59 13.04
C SER A 560 7.08 2.80 13.52
N PRO A 561 6.26 2.24 12.62
CA PRO A 561 5.07 1.48 13.00
C PRO A 561 5.39 0.17 13.71
N LEU A 562 6.61 -0.32 13.60
CA LEU A 562 7.08 -1.49 14.33
C LEU A 562 7.86 -1.09 15.59
N GLY A 563 8.62 0.02 15.52
CA GLY A 563 9.54 0.46 16.57
C GLY A 563 10.70 -0.52 16.79
N HIS A 564 11.78 -0.05 17.39
CA HIS A 564 12.85 -0.93 17.85
C HIS A 564 12.68 -1.15 19.36
N ARG A 565 12.39 -2.40 19.76
CA ARG A 565 12.00 -2.75 21.12
C ARG A 565 13.04 -2.28 22.15
N PHE A 566 14.30 -2.62 21.94
CA PHE A 566 15.35 -2.31 22.90
C PHE A 566 15.70 -0.82 22.93
N LEU A 567 15.65 -0.12 21.77
CA LEU A 567 15.80 1.34 21.78
C LEU A 567 14.74 2.00 22.65
N ARG A 568 13.49 1.53 22.59
CA ARG A 568 12.37 2.13 23.37
C ARG A 568 12.48 1.89 24.88
N GLU A 569 13.31 0.95 25.32
CA GLU A 569 13.62 0.76 26.73
C GLU A 569 14.49 1.89 27.27
N HIS A 570 15.33 2.50 26.42
CA HIS A 570 16.24 3.58 26.76
C HIS A 570 15.76 4.96 26.25
N VAL A 571 15.08 4.98 25.13
CA VAL A 571 14.52 6.18 24.50
C VAL A 571 13.04 5.92 24.20
N PRO A 572 12.13 6.24 25.13
CA PRO A 572 10.73 5.82 25.09
C PRO A 572 9.91 6.62 24.08
N LEU A 573 10.16 6.40 22.81
CA LEU A 573 9.43 6.98 21.69
C LEU A 573 8.17 6.18 21.39
N ASP A 574 7.07 6.87 21.07
CA ASP A 574 5.87 6.26 20.53
C ASP A 574 6.06 5.85 19.04
N ASP A 575 5.01 5.33 18.39
CA ASP A 575 5.07 4.95 16.97
C ASP A 575 5.36 6.14 16.04
N HIS A 576 5.04 7.35 16.43
CA HIS A 576 5.29 8.59 15.67
C HIS A 576 6.63 9.25 16.00
N GLY A 577 7.40 8.68 16.93
CA GLY A 577 8.67 9.24 17.34
C GLY A 577 8.53 10.40 18.33
N ASN A 578 7.41 10.48 19.06
CA ASN A 578 7.21 11.48 20.09
C ASN A 578 7.53 10.92 21.48
N PHE A 579 7.89 11.82 22.38
CA PHE A 579 7.99 11.52 23.80
C PHE A 579 6.67 11.81 24.51
N GLY A 580 6.32 10.95 25.48
CA GLY A 580 5.31 11.25 26.49
C GLY A 580 5.75 12.38 27.43
N ASP A 581 4.97 12.60 28.48
CA ASP A 581 5.30 13.59 29.52
C ASP A 581 6.44 13.12 30.46
N THR A 582 6.88 11.87 30.28
CA THR A 582 8.00 11.24 31.00
C THR A 582 9.01 10.74 29.97
N GLY A 583 10.22 10.38 30.38
CA GLY A 583 11.21 9.71 29.53
C GLY A 583 12.53 10.45 29.39
N ALA A 584 12.64 11.68 29.89
CA ALA A 584 13.91 12.39 29.88
C ALA A 584 14.96 11.69 30.78
N GLU A 585 14.54 11.15 31.91
CA GLU A 585 15.41 10.39 32.81
C GLU A 585 16.03 9.15 32.16
N GLN A 586 15.28 8.48 31.25
CA GLN A 586 15.77 7.25 30.60
C GLN A 586 16.88 7.55 29.58
N PHE A 587 16.75 8.56 28.73
CA PHE A 587 17.79 8.87 27.77
C PHE A 587 19.04 9.53 28.41
N ALA A 588 18.87 10.17 29.59
CA ALA A 588 19.94 10.71 30.40
C ALA A 588 20.55 9.68 31.38
N ALA A 589 19.95 8.48 31.49
CA ALA A 589 20.49 7.41 32.30
C ALA A 589 21.89 7.01 31.84
N VAL A 590 22.80 6.84 32.82
CA VAL A 590 24.17 6.43 32.56
C VAL A 590 24.24 4.92 32.43
N ASP A 591 24.77 4.46 31.30
CA ASP A 591 25.04 3.06 31.08
C ASP A 591 26.21 2.59 31.97
N PRO A 592 26.02 1.52 32.75
CA PRO A 592 27.02 1.09 33.74
C PRO A 592 28.32 0.50 33.14
N GLU A 593 28.30 0.02 31.90
CA GLU A 593 29.48 -0.56 31.24
C GLU A 593 30.36 0.55 30.63
N THR A 594 29.78 1.51 29.98
CA THR A 594 30.52 2.58 29.29
C THR A 594 30.73 3.81 30.15
N GLY A 595 29.89 4.05 31.15
CA GLY A 595 29.83 5.30 31.90
C GLY A 595 29.25 6.47 31.13
N LEU A 596 28.69 6.24 29.94
CA LEU A 596 28.06 7.24 29.06
C LEU A 596 26.55 7.24 29.23
N THR A 597 25.92 8.36 28.96
CA THR A 597 24.47 8.43 28.84
C THR A 597 23.99 7.85 27.51
N TRP A 598 22.70 7.49 27.41
CA TRP A 598 22.13 7.05 26.12
C TRP A 598 22.13 8.16 25.07
N LEU A 599 22.09 9.43 25.48
CA LEU A 599 22.32 10.55 24.55
C LEU A 599 23.71 10.47 23.91
N GLU A 600 24.73 10.16 24.73
CA GLU A 600 26.11 10.02 24.24
C GLU A 600 26.31 8.79 23.38
N LEU A 601 25.75 7.65 23.79
CA LEU A 601 25.80 6.41 23.02
C LEU A 601 25.11 6.56 21.65
N LEU A 602 24.10 7.40 21.53
CA LEU A 602 23.45 7.75 20.28
C LEU A 602 24.06 8.96 19.57
N ARG A 603 25.15 9.52 20.11
CA ARG A 603 25.83 10.71 19.55
C ARG A 603 24.92 11.92 19.41
N VAL A 604 24.01 12.12 20.34
CA VAL A 604 23.16 13.31 20.39
C VAL A 604 23.98 14.51 20.85
N ASP A 605 24.17 15.51 20.00
CA ASP A 605 24.86 16.76 20.34
C ASP A 605 23.90 17.93 20.47
N GLN A 606 22.63 17.75 20.13
CA GLN A 606 21.58 18.76 20.23
C GLN A 606 20.28 18.14 20.74
N VAL A 607 19.67 18.79 21.75
CA VAL A 607 18.31 18.48 22.21
C VAL A 607 17.46 19.72 21.98
N ILE A 608 16.33 19.58 21.31
CA ILE A 608 15.34 20.63 21.13
C ILE A 608 14.07 20.21 21.86
N ALA A 609 13.74 20.91 22.92
CA ALA A 609 12.60 20.63 23.79
C ALA A 609 11.49 21.66 23.58
N VAL A 610 10.24 21.20 23.50
CA VAL A 610 9.07 22.09 23.51
C VAL A 610 8.98 22.78 24.87
N LEU A 611 8.83 24.11 24.86
CA LEU A 611 8.76 24.94 26.10
C LEU A 611 7.65 24.49 27.04
N GLY A 612 7.88 24.68 28.32
CA GLY A 612 6.97 24.32 29.40
C GLY A 612 7.48 23.16 30.25
N PRO A 613 6.61 22.24 30.70
CA PRO A 613 7.02 21.12 31.58
C PRO A 613 8.12 20.25 31.01
N ARG A 614 8.14 20.08 29.68
CA ARG A 614 9.13 19.25 28.96
C ARG A 614 10.51 19.91 28.91
N ASP A 615 10.57 21.19 28.63
CA ASP A 615 11.82 21.96 28.68
C ASP A 615 12.41 21.97 30.11
N ALA A 616 11.56 22.18 31.13
CA ALA A 616 12.00 22.10 32.51
C ALA A 616 12.58 20.71 32.85
N LEU A 617 11.89 19.65 32.47
CA LEU A 617 12.34 18.27 32.70
C LEU A 617 13.69 17.99 31.98
N VAL A 618 13.86 18.43 30.72
CA VAL A 618 15.12 18.32 30.02
C VAL A 618 16.24 19.06 30.71
N GLY A 619 15.97 20.30 31.18
CA GLY A 619 16.95 21.09 31.90
C GLY A 619 17.37 20.52 33.27
N GLU A 620 16.52 19.69 33.90
CA GLU A 620 16.84 18.99 35.14
C GLU A 620 17.71 17.76 34.98
N VAL A 621 17.59 17.05 33.83
CA VAL A 621 18.27 15.77 33.62
C VAL A 621 19.59 15.91 32.84
N LEU A 622 19.78 16.97 32.09
CA LEU A 622 21.02 17.24 31.37
C LEU A 622 22.12 17.73 32.34
N ASP A 623 23.31 17.13 32.23
CA ASP A 623 24.48 17.49 33.05
C ASP A 623 25.16 18.78 32.58
N ASP A 624 26.21 19.22 33.31
CA ASP A 624 26.97 20.42 33.05
C ASP A 624 27.66 20.47 31.68
N SER A 625 27.74 19.38 30.95
CA SER A 625 28.28 19.31 29.57
C SER A 625 27.33 19.97 28.57
N TRP A 626 26.05 20.09 28.88
CA TRP A 626 25.03 20.69 28.06
C TRP A 626 24.82 22.14 28.40
N ARG A 627 24.56 22.95 27.40
CA ARG A 627 24.24 24.38 27.55
C ARG A 627 22.98 24.72 26.78
N ARG A 628 22.06 25.42 27.40
CA ARG A 628 20.94 26.08 26.73
C ARG A 628 21.50 27.21 25.88
N VAL A 629 21.46 27.08 24.56
CA VAL A 629 22.10 28.01 23.62
C VAL A 629 21.10 28.93 22.92
N ALA A 630 19.84 28.52 22.84
CA ALA A 630 18.77 29.30 22.24
C ALA A 630 17.43 29.03 22.94
N GLU A 631 16.57 30.03 22.91
CA GLU A 631 15.16 29.93 23.26
C GLU A 631 14.38 30.64 22.18
N GLY A 632 13.53 29.86 21.49
CA GLY A 632 12.60 30.36 20.51
C GLY A 632 11.25 30.72 21.15
N ARG A 633 10.24 30.87 20.32
CA ARG A 633 8.85 31.11 20.77
C ARG A 633 8.23 29.84 21.36
N HIS A 634 8.62 28.67 20.84
CA HIS A 634 8.00 27.38 21.13
C HIS A 634 8.98 26.34 21.68
N THR A 635 10.28 26.54 21.50
CA THR A 635 11.29 25.55 21.87
C THR A 635 12.48 26.15 22.57
N ALA A 636 13.16 25.32 23.38
CA ALA A 636 14.49 25.58 23.90
C ALA A 636 15.48 24.62 23.27
N THR A 637 16.65 25.14 22.91
CA THR A 637 17.72 24.35 22.30
C THR A 637 18.89 24.18 23.25
N TYR A 638 19.25 22.94 23.55
CA TYR A 638 20.41 22.55 24.32
C TYR A 638 21.46 21.96 23.41
N ARG A 639 22.73 22.33 23.65
CA ARG A 639 23.86 21.77 22.89
C ARG A 639 25.00 21.40 23.81
N ARG A 640 25.73 20.37 23.39
CA ARG A 640 27.01 19.98 23.97
C ARG A 640 28.15 20.17 22.96
N ALA A 641 29.39 20.01 23.42
CA ALA A 641 30.55 19.96 22.54
C ALA A 641 30.46 18.76 21.56
N PRO A 642 30.96 18.90 20.33
CA PRO A 642 31.05 17.78 19.40
C PRO A 642 31.81 16.61 19.99
N TYR A 643 31.49 15.40 19.51
CA TYR A 643 32.18 14.18 19.92
C TYR A 643 33.59 14.11 19.28
N ASP A 644 34.56 13.65 20.06
CA ASP A 644 35.97 13.51 19.59
C ASP A 644 36.15 12.26 18.71
N LEU A 645 35.35 11.20 18.94
CA LEU A 645 35.43 9.97 18.16
C LEU A 645 34.91 10.15 16.73
N PRO A 646 35.56 9.52 15.74
CA PRO A 646 35.20 9.69 14.33
C PRO A 646 33.90 8.98 13.94
N GLY A 647 33.29 9.42 12.85
CA GLY A 647 32.13 8.78 12.23
C GLY A 647 30.95 8.66 13.20
N LEU A 648 30.38 7.46 13.30
CA LEU A 648 29.33 7.11 14.27
C LEU A 648 29.87 6.29 15.46
N VAL A 649 31.17 6.24 15.68
CA VAL A 649 31.74 5.62 16.88
C VAL A 649 31.32 6.44 18.10
N SER A 650 30.59 5.81 19.02
CA SER A 650 30.11 6.43 20.26
C SER A 650 30.95 6.10 21.49
N TYR A 651 31.59 4.92 21.48
CA TYR A 651 32.44 4.47 22.58
C TYR A 651 33.58 3.60 22.10
N ALA A 652 34.72 3.73 22.72
CA ALA A 652 35.86 2.81 22.62
C ALA A 652 36.29 2.43 24.04
N SER A 653 36.50 1.16 24.31
CA SER A 653 36.93 0.67 25.63
C SER A 653 38.31 1.20 26.02
N PRO A 654 38.65 1.32 27.30
CA PRO A 654 39.96 1.79 27.74
C PRO A 654 41.11 1.00 27.05
N GLY A 655 42.10 1.71 26.54
CA GLY A 655 43.19 1.11 25.78
C GLY A 655 42.91 0.89 24.28
N THR A 656 41.70 1.21 23.79
CA THR A 656 41.36 1.17 22.37
C THR A 656 41.34 2.59 21.79
N GLN A 657 42.24 2.84 20.85
CA GLN A 657 42.27 4.08 20.08
C GLN A 657 41.48 3.91 18.79
N VAL A 658 40.76 4.95 18.40
CA VAL A 658 39.95 4.96 17.17
C VAL A 658 40.15 6.28 16.46
N ASP A 659 40.66 6.22 15.23
CA ASP A 659 40.95 7.37 14.40
C ASP A 659 40.17 7.34 13.09
N ALA A 660 39.93 8.52 12.52
CA ALA A 660 39.26 8.65 11.22
C ALA A 660 40.18 8.10 10.11
N ARG A 661 39.61 7.23 9.26
CA ARG A 661 40.33 6.72 8.12
C ARG A 661 40.22 7.64 6.91
N GLU A 662 41.35 8.05 6.35
CA GLU A 662 41.35 8.82 5.13
C GLU A 662 40.82 8.02 3.92
N GLY A 663 40.01 8.65 3.08
CA GLY A 663 39.47 8.02 1.88
C GLY A 663 38.26 7.12 2.11
N CYS A 664 37.80 6.96 3.35
CA CYS A 664 36.58 6.23 3.66
C CYS A 664 35.50 7.16 4.24
N PRO A 665 34.67 7.77 3.38
CA PRO A 665 33.58 8.59 3.86
C PRO A 665 32.53 7.75 4.60
N LEU A 666 31.95 8.33 5.65
CA LEU A 666 30.80 7.75 6.32
C LEU A 666 29.66 7.51 5.32
N ARG A 667 29.16 6.28 5.27
CA ARG A 667 28.03 5.87 4.45
C ARG A 667 26.94 5.23 5.30
N HIS A 668 25.73 5.17 4.76
CA HIS A 668 24.60 4.58 5.50
C HIS A 668 24.81 3.10 5.82
N SER A 669 25.32 2.33 4.88
CA SER A 669 25.55 0.89 5.02
C SER A 669 27.01 0.49 5.25
N HIS A 670 27.91 1.46 5.39
CA HIS A 670 29.35 1.17 5.45
C HIS A 670 30.09 2.26 6.22
N GLU A 671 30.97 1.86 7.12
CA GLU A 671 31.84 2.75 7.89
C GLU A 671 33.19 2.09 8.14
N CYS A 672 34.26 2.84 8.02
CA CYS A 672 35.60 2.38 8.33
C CYS A 672 36.32 3.39 9.22
N VAL A 673 37.07 2.83 10.18
CA VAL A 673 37.93 3.56 11.12
C VAL A 673 39.23 2.82 11.30
N ASP A 674 40.28 3.52 11.65
CA ASP A 674 41.55 2.92 12.08
C ASP A 674 41.45 2.64 13.58
N VAL A 675 41.77 1.43 14.01
CA VAL A 675 41.71 1.02 15.43
C VAL A 675 43.08 0.52 15.91
N ALA A 676 43.39 0.74 17.19
CA ALA A 676 44.55 0.15 17.86
C ALA A 676 44.22 -0.18 19.31
N VAL A 677 44.29 -1.46 19.66
CA VAL A 677 44.12 -1.97 21.03
C VAL A 677 45.49 -2.08 21.67
N THR A 678 45.77 -1.23 22.65
CA THR A 678 47.13 -1.09 23.28
C THR A 678 47.28 -1.84 24.60
N GLY A 679 46.36 -2.76 24.94
CA GLY A 679 46.38 -3.50 26.17
C GLY A 679 46.52 -5.03 25.99
N GLU A 680 46.60 -5.76 27.10
CA GLU A 680 46.49 -7.21 27.14
C GLU A 680 45.02 -7.68 27.12
N ASP A 681 44.09 -6.78 27.38
CA ASP A 681 42.66 -7.04 27.36
C ASP A 681 42.07 -6.80 25.96
N PRO A 682 41.02 -7.53 25.57
CA PRO A 682 40.27 -7.28 24.35
C PRO A 682 39.66 -5.85 24.32
N GLY A 683 39.65 -5.23 23.16
CA GLY A 683 39.00 -3.94 22.94
C GLY A 683 37.55 -4.08 22.50
N ARG A 684 36.75 -3.05 22.74
CA ARG A 684 35.39 -2.93 22.21
C ARG A 684 35.15 -1.55 21.62
N VAL A 685 34.52 -1.52 20.43
CA VAL A 685 34.09 -0.29 19.77
C VAL A 685 32.58 -0.34 19.59
N VAL A 686 31.83 0.67 20.08
CA VAL A 686 30.39 0.80 19.93
C VAL A 686 30.07 1.91 18.95
N PHE A 687 29.08 1.66 18.10
CA PHE A 687 28.63 2.60 17.07
C PHE A 687 27.20 3.05 17.37
N ALA A 688 26.90 4.31 17.15
CA ALA A 688 25.55 4.91 17.20
C ALA A 688 24.67 4.42 16.03
N ARG A 689 24.59 3.10 15.88
CA ARG A 689 23.79 2.41 14.85
C ARG A 689 22.91 1.36 15.52
N LEU A 690 21.62 1.36 15.22
CA LEU A 690 20.76 0.28 15.70
C LEU A 690 21.18 -1.05 15.11
N TRP A 691 21.24 -2.03 15.97
CA TRP A 691 21.61 -3.40 15.58
C TRP A 691 20.40 -4.12 14.95
N PHE A 692 20.63 -4.66 13.77
CA PHE A 692 19.74 -5.59 13.07
C PHE A 692 20.55 -6.76 12.51
N PRO A 693 19.95 -7.95 12.29
CA PRO A 693 20.62 -9.02 11.55
C PRO A 693 21.09 -8.51 10.19
N GLY A 694 22.34 -8.82 9.82
CA GLY A 694 22.93 -8.41 8.55
C GLY A 694 24.16 -7.54 8.66
N TYR A 695 24.54 -7.11 9.87
CA TYR A 695 25.83 -6.50 10.14
C TYR A 695 26.97 -7.51 10.06
N SER A 696 28.11 -7.06 9.55
CA SER A 696 29.39 -7.77 9.53
C SER A 696 30.52 -6.78 9.73
N ALA A 697 31.64 -7.24 10.32
CA ALA A 697 32.83 -6.42 10.45
C ALA A 697 34.08 -7.19 9.99
N THR A 698 35.08 -6.46 9.54
CA THR A 698 36.41 -6.99 9.23
C THR A 698 37.48 -6.06 9.78
N LEU A 699 38.57 -6.65 10.25
CA LEU A 699 39.80 -5.94 10.63
C LEU A 699 40.88 -6.31 9.61
N ASP A 700 41.40 -5.34 8.86
CA ASP A 700 42.30 -5.57 7.72
C ASP A 700 41.82 -6.63 6.72
N GLY A 701 40.49 -6.74 6.54
CA GLY A 701 39.84 -7.72 5.67
C GLY A 701 39.54 -9.08 6.35
N GLU A 702 40.06 -9.37 7.53
CA GLU A 702 39.75 -10.59 8.29
C GLU A 702 38.47 -10.38 9.11
N PRO A 703 37.53 -11.36 9.12
CA PRO A 703 36.29 -11.25 9.87
C PRO A 703 36.51 -11.09 11.37
N VAL A 704 35.77 -10.17 12.01
CA VAL A 704 35.69 -9.96 13.44
C VAL A 704 34.24 -10.01 13.91
N ASP A 705 34.02 -10.36 15.18
CA ASP A 705 32.66 -10.52 15.70
C ASP A 705 31.94 -9.20 15.89
N VAL A 706 30.75 -9.11 15.30
CA VAL A 706 29.79 -8.04 15.57
C VAL A 706 28.83 -8.52 16.64
N VAL A 707 28.74 -7.76 17.72
CA VAL A 707 27.90 -8.06 18.85
C VAL A 707 26.81 -7.00 19.07
N ARG A 708 25.78 -7.34 19.80
CA ARG A 708 24.72 -6.42 20.20
C ARG A 708 25.10 -5.77 21.53
N TYR A 709 25.36 -4.47 21.52
CA TYR A 709 25.55 -3.73 22.76
C TYR A 709 24.19 -3.43 23.38
N ASP A 710 24.00 -3.93 24.58
CA ASP A 710 22.74 -3.84 25.35
C ASP A 710 21.47 -4.10 24.49
N GLY A 711 21.56 -5.10 23.61
CA GLY A 711 20.46 -5.46 22.69
C GLY A 711 20.15 -4.41 21.60
N THR A 712 20.74 -3.23 21.66
CA THR A 712 20.31 -2.03 20.92
C THR A 712 21.28 -1.57 19.85
N LEU A 713 22.57 -1.43 20.18
CA LEU A 713 23.56 -0.82 19.28
C LEU A 713 24.52 -1.86 18.68
N VAL A 714 25.14 -1.45 17.58
CA VAL A 714 26.21 -2.24 16.94
C VAL A 714 27.49 -2.07 17.73
N ALA A 715 28.12 -3.18 18.12
CA ALA A 715 29.46 -3.16 18.68
C ALA A 715 30.35 -4.22 18.01
N VAL A 716 31.68 -3.98 18.06
CA VAL A 716 32.68 -4.91 17.56
C VAL A 716 33.68 -5.20 18.67
N ASP A 717 33.86 -6.49 18.97
CA ASP A 717 34.88 -6.96 19.90
C ASP A 717 36.19 -7.20 19.14
N LEU A 718 37.25 -6.58 19.61
CA LEU A 718 38.59 -6.64 19.02
C LEU A 718 39.54 -7.46 19.89
N PRO A 719 40.39 -8.33 19.32
CA PRO A 719 41.39 -9.05 20.08
C PRO A 719 42.40 -8.09 20.74
N ALA A 720 43.00 -8.54 21.85
CA ALA A 720 44.11 -7.82 22.49
C ALA A 720 45.25 -7.60 21.48
N GLY A 721 45.81 -6.39 21.47
CA GLY A 721 46.86 -6.00 20.53
C GLY A 721 46.45 -5.84 19.07
N ALA A 722 45.14 -5.89 18.77
CA ALA A 722 44.61 -5.70 17.44
C ALA A 722 44.90 -4.25 16.97
N ALA A 723 45.36 -4.10 15.72
CA ALA A 723 45.51 -2.80 15.09
C ALA A 723 45.26 -2.92 13.57
N GLY A 724 44.61 -1.96 12.99
CA GLY A 724 44.33 -1.95 11.55
C GLY A 724 43.06 -1.24 11.18
N GLU A 725 42.63 -1.47 9.94
CA GLU A 725 41.36 -0.95 9.41
C GLU A 725 40.16 -1.79 9.87
N LEU A 726 39.34 -1.21 10.72
CA LEU A 726 38.05 -1.78 11.08
C LEU A 726 36.97 -1.30 10.12
N VAL A 727 36.35 -2.23 9.42
CA VAL A 727 35.25 -1.95 8.49
C VAL A 727 33.99 -2.58 9.03
N VAL A 728 32.95 -1.78 9.29
CA VAL A 728 31.61 -2.24 9.65
C VAL A 728 30.68 -2.05 8.46
N SER A 729 29.97 -3.08 8.06
CA SER A 729 29.06 -3.03 6.93
C SER A 729 27.74 -3.72 7.21
N TYR A 730 26.67 -3.24 6.58
CA TYR A 730 25.33 -3.83 6.64
C TYR A 730 24.85 -4.25 5.26
N ARG A 731 24.32 -5.43 5.22
CA ARG A 731 23.57 -5.95 4.07
C ARG A 731 22.28 -6.61 4.55
N SER A 732 21.17 -6.32 3.86
CA SER A 732 19.88 -6.94 4.17
C SER A 732 20.02 -8.46 4.29
N PRO A 733 19.57 -9.08 5.40
CA PRO A 733 19.78 -10.50 5.67
C PRO A 733 19.15 -11.37 4.56
N GLY A 734 19.89 -12.40 4.16
CA GLY A 734 19.45 -13.34 3.13
C GLY A 734 19.38 -12.77 1.71
N PHE A 735 19.76 -11.50 1.46
CA PHE A 735 19.60 -10.87 0.14
C PHE A 735 20.24 -11.68 -0.99
N VAL A 736 21.51 -12.06 -0.87
CA VAL A 736 22.23 -12.76 -1.95
C VAL A 736 21.60 -14.12 -2.27
N PRO A 737 21.38 -15.05 -1.31
CA PRO A 737 20.78 -16.33 -1.62
C PRO A 737 19.33 -16.21 -2.10
N LEU A 738 18.55 -15.25 -1.59
CA LEU A 738 17.16 -15.06 -2.01
C LEU A 738 17.06 -14.41 -3.40
N ALA A 739 17.95 -13.48 -3.73
CA ALA A 739 18.05 -12.93 -5.09
C ALA A 739 18.47 -14.01 -6.09
N ALA A 740 19.42 -14.88 -5.73
CA ALA A 740 19.82 -16.03 -6.54
C ALA A 740 18.64 -17.01 -6.74
N LEU A 741 17.91 -17.32 -5.66
CA LEU A 741 16.71 -18.18 -5.73
C LEU A 741 15.63 -17.55 -6.64
N ALA A 742 15.37 -16.25 -6.48
CA ALA A 742 14.43 -15.51 -7.34
C ALA A 742 14.85 -15.61 -8.82
N GLY A 743 16.12 -15.38 -9.11
CA GLY A 743 16.69 -15.52 -10.46
C GLY A 743 16.54 -16.94 -11.01
N ALA A 744 16.82 -17.97 -10.20
CA ALA A 744 16.68 -19.38 -10.59
C ALA A 744 15.22 -19.74 -10.89
N VAL A 745 14.26 -19.27 -10.07
CA VAL A 745 12.82 -19.50 -10.29
C VAL A 745 12.35 -18.81 -11.57
N VAL A 746 12.74 -17.56 -11.80
CA VAL A 746 12.41 -16.82 -13.03
C VAL A 746 13.00 -17.52 -14.27
N ALA A 747 14.26 -17.93 -14.21
CA ALA A 747 14.91 -18.67 -15.29
C ALA A 747 14.22 -20.03 -15.53
N GLY A 748 13.88 -20.78 -14.49
CA GLY A 748 13.16 -22.04 -14.56
C GLY A 748 11.79 -21.90 -15.24
N LEU A 749 11.02 -20.87 -14.90
CA LEU A 749 9.74 -20.57 -15.52
C LEU A 749 9.91 -20.19 -17.00
N ALA A 750 10.96 -19.44 -17.36
CA ALA A 750 11.28 -19.10 -18.73
C ALA A 750 11.62 -20.36 -19.56
N ILE A 751 12.49 -21.22 -19.03
CA ILE A 751 12.89 -22.50 -19.66
C ILE A 751 11.66 -23.40 -19.83
N ALA A 752 10.86 -23.60 -18.79
CA ALA A 752 9.64 -24.40 -18.85
C ALA A 752 8.67 -23.88 -19.91
N GLN A 753 8.53 -22.57 -20.05
CA GLN A 753 7.72 -21.96 -21.10
C GLN A 753 8.28 -22.24 -22.50
N LEU A 754 9.61 -22.16 -22.69
CA LEU A 754 10.26 -22.43 -23.96
C LEU A 754 10.08 -23.93 -24.38
N VAL A 755 10.28 -24.84 -23.43
CA VAL A 755 10.07 -26.28 -23.66
C VAL A 755 8.63 -26.57 -24.07
N VAL A 756 7.64 -26.00 -23.38
CA VAL A 756 6.22 -26.20 -23.75
C VAL A 756 5.91 -25.61 -25.13
N ARG A 757 6.50 -24.45 -25.48
CA ARG A 757 6.35 -23.87 -26.82
C ARG A 757 6.97 -24.74 -27.90
N HIS A 758 8.17 -25.27 -27.64
CA HIS A 758 8.87 -26.13 -28.59
C HIS A 758 8.08 -27.44 -28.87
N ARG A 759 7.64 -28.13 -27.80
CA ARG A 759 6.81 -29.35 -27.92
C ARG A 759 5.52 -29.10 -28.70
N ARG A 760 4.83 -27.97 -28.46
CA ARG A 760 3.62 -27.62 -29.24
C ARG A 760 3.91 -27.40 -30.74
N ARG A 761 5.05 -26.81 -31.08
CA ARG A 761 5.45 -26.64 -32.49
C ARG A 761 5.73 -27.97 -33.17
N GLN A 762 6.36 -28.90 -32.47
CA GLN A 762 6.63 -30.26 -33.01
C GLN A 762 5.34 -31.04 -33.25
N THR A 763 4.36 -31.01 -32.32
CA THR A 763 3.06 -31.69 -32.53
C THR A 763 2.30 -31.09 -33.73
N VAL A 764 2.25 -29.77 -33.88
CA VAL A 764 1.59 -29.13 -35.03
C VAL A 764 2.30 -29.45 -36.34
N ALA A 765 3.63 -29.59 -36.34
CA ALA A 765 4.39 -29.98 -37.52
C ALA A 765 4.18 -31.47 -37.89
N ALA A 766 4.02 -32.34 -36.89
CA ALA A 766 3.72 -33.76 -37.10
C ALA A 766 2.29 -34.00 -37.65
N ASP A 767 1.31 -33.26 -37.11
CA ASP A 767 -0.10 -33.34 -37.54
C ASP A 767 -0.34 -32.72 -38.94
N GLY A 768 0.56 -31.81 -39.37
CA GLY A 768 0.48 -31.14 -40.67
C GLY A 768 1.27 -31.84 -41.82
N ALA A 769 1.96 -32.95 -41.55
CA ALA A 769 2.61 -33.73 -42.59
C ALA A 769 1.53 -34.43 -43.41
N PRO A 770 1.44 -34.22 -44.75
CA PRO A 770 0.47 -34.94 -45.59
C PRO A 770 0.74 -36.43 -45.44
N ALA A 771 -0.30 -37.22 -45.16
CA ALA A 771 -0.22 -38.67 -45.18
C ALA A 771 0.39 -39.07 -46.52
N ALA A 772 1.53 -39.73 -46.48
CA ALA A 772 2.13 -40.30 -47.71
C ALA A 772 1.08 -41.19 -48.35
N ASP A 773 0.73 -40.87 -49.57
CA ASP A 773 -0.24 -41.63 -50.36
C ASP A 773 0.33 -43.05 -50.56
N PRO A 774 -0.29 -44.13 -50.03
CA PRO A 774 0.23 -45.45 -50.14
C PRO A 774 0.01 -46.07 -51.55
N GLY A 775 -0.23 -45.23 -52.59
CA GLY A 775 -0.62 -45.62 -53.94
C GLY A 775 0.20 -44.99 -55.06
N ALA A 776 1.53 -44.73 -54.89
CA ALA A 776 2.39 -44.38 -56.01
C ALA A 776 3.39 -45.53 -56.33
#